data_2e871dd1fc8c3e312395c2be1073658d
#
_entry.id   2e871dd1fc8c3e312395c2be1073658d
#
_cell.length_a   1.000
_cell.length_b   1.000
_cell.length_c   1.000
_cell.angle_alpha   90.00
_cell.angle_beta   90.00
_cell.angle_gamma   90.00
#
_symmetry.space_group_name_H-M   'P 1'
#
loop_
_entity.id
_entity.type
_entity.pdbx_description
1 polymer ?
#
loop_
_entity_poly.entity_id
_entity_poly.type
_entity_poly.pdbx_seq_one_letter_code
_entity_poly.pdbx_strand_id
1 'polypeptide(L)'
;MPGLDGLRGVAVLAVIAYHLKIDWASGGLLGVGVFFTLSGYLITDILLERWSERRLVLKEFWLARARRLLPALFVVLIVVMAWVTIGNPAQLSTLRGETIASALFFSNWWFIFQDVSYFEQFGPPSPLGHIWSLGVEEQFYIFWPWILLAGLAVFGVGQKARRGTRQRVQPRLALATLGLALVSIILMAVLFTPGPDSTRAYEGTDTRAFGLLIGAALAMVWPSRRLVGKVSLQARNTLDLVGAVGLVSILILIATTDEFSPFIYRGGLVLLSIATAMVVASVAHPSSRMGRLLGFRPLRWIGVRSYGIYLWQSPIILLTTPALAGFSLPRAVIQVGATFLIAALSWKFIEDPIRHGAIGKFMKKWRDRRIRLRKPVTPEGWGGTVAVGLIFFFALLGFAGANPKNQLLPIAVTNNDPLAELGTMTVSLESEGGAGPVPSQVAGDPTKTACTSVAYVGESTSLGMVESSILPNPAERLDARLKAVGATDQHIDIAGSRSVDASDPGTLSGLDAAQAIRDSGFKGCWVFALAVNDSGLVAADPSGSASSRIDQMLAVADGDPVLWVNGSIRESGTLGYMKPEIGDWNEALVETCQAHPEMRVYDWDEEVDPDWFEYDGVHYTPTGYSQRSRLTADALVAAFPGDKPLPSGQEAGDPESCLVGTGQNTTPE
;
A
#
# COMPACT_ATOMS: atom_id res chain seq x y z
N MET A 1 -7.58 22.61 21.88
CA MET A 1 -8.45 23.56 21.13
C MET A 1 -9.52 22.75 20.41
N PRO A 2 -10.81 22.92 20.76
CA PRO A 2 -11.88 22.02 20.26
C PRO A 2 -11.96 21.91 18.74
N GLY A 3 -11.77 23.03 18.01
CA GLY A 3 -11.83 23.03 16.54
C GLY A 3 -10.67 22.28 15.89
N LEU A 4 -9.45 22.33 16.45
CA LEU A 4 -8.31 21.55 15.96
C LEU A 4 -8.50 20.06 16.24
N ASP A 5 -9.09 19.71 17.41
CA ASP A 5 -9.43 18.32 17.69
C ASP A 5 -10.46 17.81 16.66
N GLY A 6 -11.46 18.65 16.29
CA GLY A 6 -12.44 18.30 15.25
C GLY A 6 -11.82 18.12 13.87
N LEU A 7 -10.88 18.98 13.47
CA LEU A 7 -10.17 18.81 12.20
C LEU A 7 -9.38 17.48 12.15
N ARG A 8 -8.76 17.08 13.27
CA ARG A 8 -8.16 15.74 13.41
C ARG A 8 -9.18 14.62 13.25
N GLY A 9 -10.42 14.85 13.73
CA GLY A 9 -11.53 13.93 13.55
C GLY A 9 -11.88 13.75 12.08
N VAL A 10 -11.99 14.86 11.32
CA VAL A 10 -12.23 14.80 9.87
C VAL A 10 -11.10 14.04 9.16
N ALA A 11 -9.85 14.36 9.48
CA ALA A 11 -8.68 13.73 8.85
C ALA A 11 -8.63 12.20 9.07
N VAL A 12 -8.87 11.73 10.31
CA VAL A 12 -8.85 10.28 10.58
C VAL A 12 -10.04 9.54 9.95
N LEU A 13 -11.21 10.19 9.84
CA LEU A 13 -12.35 9.61 9.14
C LEU A 13 -12.10 9.47 7.64
N ALA A 14 -11.41 10.43 7.03
CA ALA A 14 -10.99 10.34 5.64
C ALA A 14 -10.02 9.14 5.42
N VAL A 15 -9.05 8.96 6.31
CA VAL A 15 -8.13 7.82 6.25
C VAL A 15 -8.84 6.49 6.42
N ILE A 16 -9.84 6.40 7.31
CA ILE A 16 -10.66 5.18 7.45
C ILE A 16 -11.44 4.91 6.16
N ALA A 17 -12.06 5.93 5.57
CA ALA A 17 -12.83 5.80 4.34
C ALA A 17 -11.96 5.28 3.18
N TYR A 18 -10.73 5.76 3.08
CA TYR A 18 -9.73 5.26 2.12
C TYR A 18 -9.41 3.77 2.32
N HIS A 19 -9.05 3.35 3.55
CA HIS A 19 -8.74 1.94 3.81
C HIS A 19 -9.95 1.00 3.67
N LEU A 20 -11.16 1.52 3.80
CA LEU A 20 -12.39 0.78 3.50
C LEU A 20 -12.71 0.72 2.00
N LYS A 21 -11.86 1.33 1.15
CA LYS A 21 -12.06 1.42 -0.31
C LYS A 21 -13.46 1.99 -0.66
N ILE A 22 -13.81 3.14 -0.07
CA ILE A 22 -15.07 3.83 -0.36
C ILE A 22 -14.86 4.75 -1.57
N ASP A 23 -15.53 4.50 -2.68
CA ASP A 23 -15.33 5.13 -4.00
C ASP A 23 -15.23 6.66 -3.98
N TRP A 24 -16.15 7.35 -3.26
CA TRP A 24 -16.14 8.82 -3.18
C TRP A 24 -15.05 9.39 -2.27
N ALA A 25 -14.24 8.56 -1.64
CA ALA A 25 -13.18 8.95 -0.70
C ALA A 25 -11.82 8.35 -1.10
N SER A 26 -11.58 8.13 -2.39
CA SER A 26 -10.31 7.64 -2.93
C SER A 26 -9.11 8.50 -2.49
N GLY A 27 -9.28 9.82 -2.42
CA GLY A 27 -8.28 10.73 -1.85
C GLY A 27 -8.23 10.78 -0.32
N GLY A 28 -8.85 9.85 0.41
CA GLY A 28 -8.85 9.84 1.88
C GLY A 28 -7.46 9.70 2.51
N LEU A 29 -6.48 9.15 1.78
CA LEU A 29 -5.06 9.14 2.16
C LEU A 29 -4.52 10.56 2.45
N LEU A 30 -5.11 11.61 1.85
CA LEU A 30 -4.75 13.01 2.08
C LEU A 30 -4.99 13.46 3.53
N GLY A 31 -5.80 12.73 4.31
CA GLY A 31 -5.96 12.96 5.74
C GLY A 31 -4.64 12.96 6.51
N VAL A 32 -3.64 12.20 6.06
CA VAL A 32 -2.28 12.19 6.62
C VAL A 32 -1.61 13.57 6.44
N GLY A 33 -1.75 14.20 5.27
CA GLY A 33 -1.22 15.53 5.01
C GLY A 33 -1.85 16.62 5.89
N VAL A 34 -3.15 16.46 6.23
CA VAL A 34 -3.81 17.33 7.22
C VAL A 34 -3.17 17.17 8.60
N PHE A 35 -2.85 15.93 9.03
CA PHE A 35 -2.14 15.70 10.29
C PHE A 35 -0.76 16.36 10.29
N PHE A 36 0.01 16.26 9.21
CA PHE A 36 1.34 16.88 9.13
C PHE A 36 1.28 18.40 9.35
N THR A 37 0.39 19.10 8.66
CA THR A 37 0.25 20.56 8.81
C THR A 37 -0.21 20.95 10.23
N LEU A 38 -1.18 20.19 10.79
CA LEU A 38 -1.62 20.35 12.17
C LEU A 38 -0.48 20.14 13.17
N SER A 39 0.30 19.09 12.98
CA SER A 39 1.42 18.72 13.86
C SER A 39 2.52 19.76 13.82
N GLY A 40 2.87 20.25 12.63
CA GLY A 40 3.82 21.34 12.46
C GLY A 40 3.40 22.61 13.22
N TYR A 41 2.13 23.00 13.10
CA TYR A 41 1.57 24.14 13.83
C TYR A 41 1.61 23.95 15.33
N LEU A 42 1.05 22.85 15.84
CA LEU A 42 0.91 22.61 17.28
C LEU A 42 2.27 22.50 18.00
N ILE A 43 3.21 21.76 17.38
CA ILE A 43 4.54 21.56 17.98
C ILE A 43 5.31 22.88 18.03
N THR A 44 5.30 23.62 16.94
CA THR A 44 6.02 24.89 16.87
C THR A 44 5.42 25.92 17.81
N ASP A 45 4.09 26.00 17.92
CA ASP A 45 3.41 26.90 18.86
C ASP A 45 3.78 26.57 20.31
N ILE A 46 3.80 25.29 20.72
CA ILE A 46 4.22 24.84 22.06
C ILE A 46 5.71 25.17 22.32
N LEU A 47 6.59 24.93 21.34
CA LEU A 47 8.02 25.20 21.51
C LEU A 47 8.29 26.70 21.67
N LEU A 48 7.69 27.53 20.84
CA LEU A 48 7.79 28.99 20.89
C LEU A 48 7.21 29.57 22.22
N GLU A 49 6.09 28.98 22.67
CA GLU A 49 5.51 29.32 23.97
C GLU A 49 6.47 29.05 25.10
N ARG A 50 6.95 27.81 25.24
CA ARG A 50 7.89 27.41 26.31
C ARG A 50 9.20 28.18 26.22
N TRP A 51 9.70 28.44 25.01
CA TRP A 51 10.89 29.24 24.79
C TRP A 51 10.70 30.70 25.29
N SER A 52 9.55 31.32 24.95
CA SER A 52 9.25 32.70 25.39
C SER A 52 9.10 32.80 26.91
N GLU A 53 8.64 31.76 27.57
CA GLU A 53 8.52 31.66 29.04
C GLU A 53 9.81 31.22 29.74
N ARG A 54 10.91 30.97 29.01
CA ARG A 54 12.17 30.42 29.52
C ARG A 54 12.00 29.03 30.18
N ARG A 55 11.00 28.27 29.79
CA ARG A 55 10.69 26.94 30.33
C ARG A 55 10.94 25.82 29.30
N LEU A 56 11.63 26.14 28.20
CA LEU A 56 11.91 25.12 27.18
C LEU A 56 13.04 24.20 27.70
N VAL A 57 12.65 22.98 28.05
CA VAL A 57 13.53 21.86 28.36
C VAL A 57 13.25 20.77 27.36
N LEU A 58 14.17 20.53 26.43
CA LEU A 58 13.97 19.57 25.33
C LEU A 58 13.71 18.17 25.86
N LYS A 59 14.42 17.73 26.89
CA LYS A 59 14.20 16.43 27.52
C LYS A 59 12.75 16.23 27.99
N GLU A 60 12.15 17.25 28.60
CA GLU A 60 10.76 17.20 29.06
C GLU A 60 9.79 17.18 27.90
N PHE A 61 10.12 17.90 26.80
CA PHE A 61 9.34 17.89 25.58
C PHE A 61 9.29 16.48 24.99
N TRP A 62 10.43 15.83 24.76
CA TRP A 62 10.50 14.49 24.20
C TRP A 62 9.88 13.42 25.12
N LEU A 63 10.13 13.51 26.43
CA LEU A 63 9.50 12.62 27.41
C LEU A 63 7.97 12.72 27.39
N ALA A 64 7.41 13.92 27.24
CA ALA A 64 5.98 14.13 27.15
C ALA A 64 5.40 13.50 25.86
N ARG A 65 6.16 13.53 24.74
CA ARG A 65 5.80 12.87 23.49
C ARG A 65 5.88 11.36 23.62
N ALA A 66 7.00 10.84 24.10
CA ALA A 66 7.19 9.41 24.32
C ALA A 66 6.08 8.81 25.20
N ARG A 67 5.71 9.47 26.30
CA ARG A 67 4.60 9.02 27.16
C ARG A 67 3.25 9.04 26.47
N ARG A 68 3.08 9.86 25.45
CA ARG A 68 1.82 9.97 24.71
C ARG A 68 1.70 8.92 23.61
N LEU A 69 2.80 8.58 22.93
CA LEU A 69 2.77 7.85 21.65
C LEU A 69 3.25 6.40 21.81
N LEU A 70 4.39 6.16 22.48
CA LEU A 70 4.98 4.83 22.59
C LEU A 70 4.07 3.77 23.21
N PRO A 71 3.30 4.04 24.29
CA PRO A 71 2.52 2.98 24.92
C PRO A 71 1.47 2.36 24.01
N ALA A 72 0.72 3.18 23.25
CA ALA A 72 -0.29 2.68 22.33
C ALA A 72 0.37 1.99 21.12
N LEU A 73 1.46 2.56 20.58
CA LEU A 73 2.21 1.95 19.50
C LEU A 73 2.69 0.54 19.87
N PHE A 74 3.38 0.38 20.99
CA PHE A 74 3.87 -0.94 21.40
C PHE A 74 2.75 -1.96 21.62
N VAL A 75 1.59 -1.55 22.12
CA VAL A 75 0.44 -2.44 22.26
C VAL A 75 -0.05 -2.91 20.89
N VAL A 76 -0.16 -2.00 19.92
CA VAL A 76 -0.54 -2.38 18.54
C VAL A 76 0.48 -3.35 17.94
N LEU A 77 1.78 -3.03 18.02
CA LEU A 77 2.84 -3.89 17.47
C LEU A 77 2.80 -5.30 18.08
N ILE A 78 2.63 -5.42 19.41
CA ILE A 78 2.55 -6.70 20.10
C ILE A 78 1.30 -7.48 19.68
N VAL A 79 0.14 -6.82 19.59
CA VAL A 79 -1.12 -7.48 19.22
C VAL A 79 -1.11 -7.90 17.75
N VAL A 80 -0.62 -7.05 16.85
CA VAL A 80 -0.50 -7.40 15.42
C VAL A 80 0.48 -8.56 15.23
N MET A 81 1.64 -8.52 15.87
CA MET A 81 2.60 -9.63 15.81
C MET A 81 1.98 -10.95 16.31
N ALA A 82 1.27 -10.93 17.45
CA ALA A 82 0.60 -12.11 17.97
C ALA A 82 -0.51 -12.61 17.02
N TRP A 83 -1.29 -11.69 16.46
CA TRP A 83 -2.37 -12.03 15.52
C TRP A 83 -1.82 -12.71 14.27
N VAL A 84 -0.80 -12.11 13.64
CA VAL A 84 -0.18 -12.68 12.43
C VAL A 84 0.53 -14.01 12.74
N THR A 85 1.17 -14.14 13.91
CA THR A 85 1.78 -15.42 14.33
C THR A 85 0.77 -16.56 14.38
N ILE A 86 -0.48 -16.29 14.76
CA ILE A 86 -1.54 -17.30 14.87
C ILE A 86 -2.26 -17.48 13.52
N GLY A 87 -2.62 -16.38 12.88
CA GLY A 87 -3.50 -16.34 11.71
C GLY A 87 -2.77 -16.53 10.37
N ASN A 88 -1.63 -15.86 10.19
CA ASN A 88 -0.88 -15.88 8.93
C ASN A 88 0.65 -15.87 9.17
N PRO A 89 1.23 -17.01 9.58
CA PRO A 89 2.67 -17.10 9.86
C PRO A 89 3.60 -16.82 8.68
N ALA A 90 3.12 -16.93 7.45
CA ALA A 90 3.91 -16.64 6.24
C ALA A 90 4.40 -15.19 6.22
N GLN A 91 3.58 -14.23 6.67
CA GLN A 91 3.93 -12.81 6.74
C GLN A 91 4.97 -12.46 7.83
N LEU A 92 5.35 -13.40 8.70
CA LEU A 92 6.24 -13.09 9.84
C LEU A 92 7.64 -12.66 9.41
N SER A 93 8.16 -13.16 8.30
CA SER A 93 9.49 -12.80 7.78
C SER A 93 9.58 -11.29 7.54
N THR A 94 8.64 -10.74 6.82
CA THR A 94 8.53 -9.30 6.50
C THR A 94 8.11 -8.49 7.72
N LEU A 95 7.09 -8.93 8.44
CA LEU A 95 6.51 -8.19 9.58
C LEU A 95 7.49 -7.95 10.73
N ARG A 96 8.51 -8.81 10.93
CA ARG A 96 9.55 -8.60 11.96
C ARG A 96 10.36 -7.35 11.70
N GLY A 97 10.85 -7.16 10.47
CA GLY A 97 11.60 -5.97 10.08
C GLY A 97 10.76 -4.71 10.22
N GLU A 98 9.54 -4.74 9.71
CA GLU A 98 8.57 -3.64 9.82
C GLU A 98 8.24 -3.29 11.28
N THR A 99 8.06 -4.28 12.14
CA THR A 99 7.77 -4.07 13.57
C THR A 99 8.93 -3.35 14.25
N ILE A 100 10.18 -3.74 13.97
CA ILE A 100 11.37 -3.08 14.52
C ILE A 100 11.47 -1.65 13.97
N ALA A 101 11.32 -1.48 12.67
CA ALA A 101 11.38 -0.17 12.03
C ALA A 101 10.27 0.76 12.56
N SER A 102 9.06 0.25 12.77
CA SER A 102 7.93 0.98 13.35
C SER A 102 8.18 1.38 14.80
N ALA A 103 8.75 0.48 15.62
CA ALA A 103 9.12 0.76 17.01
C ALA A 103 10.19 1.86 17.13
N LEU A 104 11.05 1.99 16.13
CA LEU A 104 12.11 3.01 16.03
C LEU A 104 11.69 4.26 15.25
N PHE A 105 10.43 4.34 14.78
CA PHE A 105 9.95 5.43 13.93
C PHE A 105 10.75 5.61 12.63
N PHE A 106 11.16 4.50 12.04
CA PHE A 106 11.95 4.44 10.81
C PHE A 106 11.25 3.68 9.69
N SER A 107 9.98 3.31 9.87
CA SER A 107 9.22 2.46 8.93
C SER A 107 9.12 3.04 7.53
N ASN A 108 8.99 4.36 7.37
CA ASN A 108 8.98 5.01 6.07
C ASN A 108 10.27 4.77 5.26
N TRP A 109 11.43 4.87 5.88
CA TRP A 109 12.71 4.56 5.23
C TRP A 109 12.91 3.06 5.06
N TRP A 110 12.36 2.25 5.96
CA TRP A 110 12.37 0.80 5.83
C TRP A 110 11.67 0.37 4.55
N PHE A 111 10.44 0.85 4.30
CA PHE A 111 9.69 0.54 3.08
C PHE A 111 10.41 1.04 1.82
N ILE A 112 10.93 2.28 1.83
CA ILE A 112 11.70 2.83 0.71
C ILE A 112 12.95 1.99 0.40
N PHE A 113 13.68 1.49 1.41
CA PHE A 113 14.91 0.72 1.19
C PHE A 113 14.68 -0.77 0.89
N GLN A 114 13.49 -1.27 1.14
CA GLN A 114 13.10 -2.62 0.78
C GLN A 114 12.37 -2.67 -0.57
N ASP A 115 12.26 -1.53 -1.25
CA ASP A 115 11.47 -1.34 -2.48
C ASP A 115 10.03 -1.89 -2.34
N VAL A 116 9.49 -1.84 -1.11
CA VAL A 116 8.10 -2.21 -0.83
C VAL A 116 7.22 -1.03 -1.13
N SER A 117 6.54 -1.06 -2.26
CA SER A 117 5.60 -0.02 -2.64
C SER A 117 4.42 0.04 -1.65
N TYR A 118 4.08 1.26 -1.22
CA TYR A 118 2.87 1.49 -0.41
C TYR A 118 1.58 1.28 -1.23
N PHE A 119 1.67 1.48 -2.52
CA PHE A 119 0.54 1.46 -3.46
C PHE A 119 0.48 0.17 -4.27
N GLU A 120 1.62 -0.40 -4.62
CA GLU A 120 1.73 -1.71 -5.27
C GLU A 120 1.60 -2.81 -4.21
N GLN A 121 0.41 -3.34 -4.11
CA GLN A 121 0.14 -4.45 -3.20
C GLN A 121 0.17 -5.77 -3.98
N PHE A 122 1.37 -6.20 -4.37
CA PHE A 122 1.60 -7.58 -4.70
C PHE A 122 1.74 -8.36 -3.39
N GLY A 123 0.69 -9.09 -3.04
CA GLY A 123 0.59 -9.80 -1.76
C GLY A 123 -0.30 -9.08 -0.73
N PRO A 124 -0.50 -9.68 0.45
CA PRO A 124 -1.34 -9.09 1.48
C PRO A 124 -0.69 -7.81 2.00
N PRO A 125 -1.45 -6.69 2.01
CA PRO A 125 -0.92 -5.43 2.48
C PRO A 125 -0.46 -5.53 3.93
N SER A 126 0.69 -4.90 4.23
CA SER A 126 1.21 -4.91 5.59
C SER A 126 0.23 -4.26 6.57
N PRO A 127 -0.16 -4.97 7.64
CA PRO A 127 -1.00 -4.38 8.69
C PRO A 127 -0.33 -3.22 9.42
N LEU A 128 0.98 -3.03 9.24
CA LEU A 128 1.77 -1.93 9.81
C LEU A 128 2.13 -0.86 8.77
N GLY A 129 1.80 -1.05 7.50
CA GLY A 129 2.15 -0.15 6.40
C GLY A 129 1.83 1.32 6.71
N HIS A 130 0.65 1.61 7.23
CA HIS A 130 0.21 2.97 7.56
C HIS A 130 1.11 3.71 8.59
N ILE A 131 1.98 3.00 9.33
CA ILE A 131 2.84 3.60 10.38
C ILE A 131 3.97 4.45 9.77
N TRP A 132 4.24 4.36 8.47
CA TRP A 132 5.23 5.21 7.81
C TRP A 132 5.06 6.70 8.14
N SER A 133 3.84 7.18 8.20
CA SER A 133 3.54 8.59 8.45
C SER A 133 3.93 9.04 9.87
N LEU A 134 3.82 8.14 10.85
CA LEU A 134 4.31 8.40 12.21
C LEU A 134 5.84 8.48 12.24
N GLY A 135 6.54 7.72 11.39
CA GLY A 135 7.98 7.85 11.19
C GLY A 135 8.34 9.28 10.80
N VAL A 136 7.69 9.84 9.79
CA VAL A 136 7.90 11.22 9.32
C VAL A 136 7.61 12.24 10.44
N GLU A 137 6.49 12.10 11.16
CA GLU A 137 6.13 13.02 12.26
C GLU A 137 7.15 12.97 13.42
N GLU A 138 7.55 11.78 13.88
CA GLU A 138 8.44 11.65 15.03
C GLU A 138 9.87 12.08 14.69
N GLN A 139 10.35 11.81 13.46
CA GLN A 139 11.61 12.35 12.97
C GLN A 139 11.58 13.89 12.98
N PHE A 140 10.48 14.50 12.54
CA PHE A 140 10.31 15.95 12.67
C PHE A 140 10.33 16.40 14.14
N TYR A 141 9.70 15.69 15.07
CA TYR A 141 9.69 16.04 16.50
C TYR A 141 11.06 15.89 17.18
N ILE A 142 11.93 15.05 16.62
CA ILE A 142 13.33 14.91 17.09
C ILE A 142 14.18 16.08 16.60
N PHE A 143 14.12 16.40 15.31
CA PHE A 143 15.04 17.37 14.68
C PHE A 143 14.54 18.82 14.74
N TRP A 144 13.24 19.03 14.62
CA TRP A 144 12.66 20.38 14.56
C TRP A 144 12.98 21.29 15.75
N PRO A 145 12.97 20.83 17.01
CA PRO A 145 13.34 21.68 18.14
C PRO A 145 14.76 22.27 18.03
N TRP A 146 15.69 21.50 17.47
CA TRP A 146 17.07 21.95 17.25
C TRP A 146 17.15 22.97 16.13
N ILE A 147 16.49 22.70 15.02
CA ILE A 147 16.41 23.60 13.85
C ILE A 147 15.76 24.94 14.27
N LEU A 148 14.68 24.87 15.03
CA LEU A 148 13.98 26.04 15.56
C LEU A 148 14.88 26.88 16.48
N LEU A 149 15.60 26.26 17.40
CA LEU A 149 16.53 26.95 18.31
C LEU A 149 17.70 27.59 17.55
N ALA A 150 18.26 26.88 16.57
CA ALA A 150 19.30 27.43 15.69
C ALA A 150 18.78 28.64 14.91
N GLY A 151 17.58 28.54 14.33
CA GLY A 151 16.93 29.65 13.63
C GLY A 151 16.67 30.86 14.55
N LEU A 152 16.19 30.64 15.77
CA LEU A 152 16.01 31.70 16.77
C LEU A 152 17.33 32.38 17.13
N ALA A 153 18.43 31.64 17.21
CA ALA A 153 19.75 32.19 17.47
C ALA A 153 20.28 33.00 16.27
N VAL A 154 20.20 32.47 15.07
CA VAL A 154 20.68 33.10 13.81
C VAL A 154 19.92 34.42 13.52
N PHE A 155 18.60 34.43 13.65
CA PHE A 155 17.81 35.63 13.37
C PHE A 155 17.77 36.64 14.51
N GLY A 156 18.66 36.48 15.50
CA GLY A 156 18.90 37.46 16.55
C GLY A 156 17.66 37.74 17.41
N VAL A 157 16.78 36.73 17.56
CA VAL A 157 15.66 36.81 18.51
C VAL A 157 16.23 36.73 19.93
N GLY A 158 17.14 37.67 20.18
CA GLY A 158 18.06 37.69 21.30
C GLY A 158 17.38 37.98 22.62
N GLN A 159 18.20 37.92 23.68
CA GLN A 159 17.83 38.06 25.08
C GLN A 159 17.05 39.35 25.44
N LYS A 160 17.14 40.42 24.60
CA LYS A 160 16.38 41.67 24.78
C LYS A 160 14.88 41.50 24.47
N ALA A 161 14.51 40.57 23.58
CA ALA A 161 13.10 40.24 23.32
C ALA A 161 12.45 39.42 24.46
N ARG A 162 13.25 38.90 25.39
CA ARG A 162 12.83 38.14 26.58
C ARG A 162 12.28 38.99 27.75
N ARG A 163 12.48 40.32 27.71
CA ARG A 163 11.97 41.20 28.75
C ARG A 163 10.59 41.74 28.41
N GLY A 164 9.59 41.04 28.80
CA GLY A 164 8.22 41.53 28.91
C GLY A 164 7.34 41.28 27.70
N THR A 165 6.26 40.62 27.94
CA THR A 165 4.96 40.76 27.30
C THR A 165 4.83 40.38 25.84
N ARG A 166 4.27 39.22 25.62
CA ARG A 166 3.76 38.69 24.34
C ARG A 166 4.82 38.13 23.41
N GLN A 167 4.66 36.85 23.13
CA GLN A 167 5.29 36.12 22.03
C GLN A 167 5.25 36.98 20.75
N ARG A 168 6.42 37.38 20.23
CA ARG A 168 6.47 38.21 19.01
C ARG A 168 6.34 37.35 17.78
N VAL A 169 5.64 37.85 16.77
CA VAL A 169 5.65 37.27 15.44
C VAL A 169 7.09 37.22 14.92
N GLN A 170 7.43 36.10 14.28
CA GLN A 170 8.79 35.84 13.78
C GLN A 170 8.80 35.73 12.23
N PRO A 171 8.59 36.83 11.50
CA PRO A 171 8.40 36.77 10.04
C PRO A 171 9.64 36.27 9.30
N ARG A 172 10.85 36.68 9.75
CA ARG A 172 12.09 36.22 9.11
C ARG A 172 12.32 34.72 9.30
N LEU A 173 12.02 34.21 10.48
CA LEU A 173 12.10 32.78 10.77
C LEU A 173 11.03 32.02 10.00
N ALA A 174 9.82 32.55 9.90
CA ALA A 174 8.75 31.95 9.08
C ALA A 174 9.15 31.88 7.60
N LEU A 175 9.75 32.93 7.05
CA LEU A 175 10.25 32.93 5.67
C LEU A 175 11.35 31.88 5.45
N ALA A 176 12.30 31.77 6.39
CA ALA A 176 13.33 30.73 6.31
C ALA A 176 12.72 29.32 6.40
N THR A 177 11.70 29.13 7.25
CA THR A 177 10.96 27.86 7.36
C THR A 177 10.20 27.54 6.06
N LEU A 178 9.59 28.55 5.41
CA LEU A 178 8.95 28.37 4.09
C LEU A 178 9.99 28.09 3.00
N GLY A 179 11.21 28.64 3.11
CA GLY A 179 12.32 28.28 2.24
C GLY A 179 12.69 26.80 2.34
N LEU A 180 12.74 26.24 3.56
CA LEU A 180 12.92 24.80 3.76
C LEU A 180 11.74 23.99 3.21
N ALA A 181 10.51 24.49 3.38
CA ALA A 181 9.33 23.87 2.79
C ALA A 181 9.41 23.81 1.26
N LEU A 182 9.87 24.91 0.63
CA LEU A 182 10.07 24.94 -0.81
C LEU A 182 11.11 23.93 -1.29
N VAL A 183 12.20 23.75 -0.56
CA VAL A 183 13.19 22.70 -0.87
C VAL A 183 12.54 21.31 -0.82
N SER A 184 11.74 21.02 0.21
CA SER A 184 10.99 19.75 0.33
C SER A 184 10.01 19.55 -0.84
N ILE A 185 9.31 20.60 -1.26
CA ILE A 185 8.39 20.56 -2.42
C ILE A 185 9.14 20.26 -3.70
N ILE A 186 10.28 20.93 -3.93
CA ILE A 186 11.11 20.70 -5.11
C ILE A 186 11.64 19.26 -5.10
N LEU A 187 12.12 18.75 -3.96
CA LEU A 187 12.57 17.36 -3.84
C LEU A 187 11.45 16.38 -4.18
N MET A 188 10.23 16.62 -3.70
CA MET A 188 9.09 15.78 -4.05
C MET A 188 8.83 15.78 -5.56
N ALA A 189 8.84 16.97 -6.19
CA ALA A 189 8.59 17.09 -7.62
C ALA A 189 9.69 16.45 -8.49
N VAL A 190 10.95 16.49 -8.03
CA VAL A 190 12.12 15.93 -8.74
C VAL A 190 12.20 14.42 -8.56
N LEU A 191 11.88 13.92 -7.36
CA LEU A 191 11.97 12.49 -7.04
C LEU A 191 10.67 11.73 -7.37
N PHE A 192 9.64 12.44 -7.80
CA PHE A 192 8.43 11.80 -8.29
C PHE A 192 8.66 11.30 -9.72
N THR A 193 8.63 9.99 -9.88
CA THR A 193 8.56 9.31 -11.18
C THR A 193 7.10 8.93 -11.42
N PRO A 194 6.49 9.32 -12.55
CA PRO A 194 5.18 8.78 -12.94
C PRO A 194 5.31 7.26 -13.11
N GLY A 195 4.35 6.51 -12.57
CA GLY A 195 4.38 5.06 -12.61
C GLY A 195 3.72 4.47 -11.37
N PRO A 196 3.68 3.14 -11.24
CA PRO A 196 3.01 2.45 -10.15
C PRO A 196 3.67 2.71 -8.79
N ASP A 197 4.98 2.94 -8.75
CA ASP A 197 5.69 3.20 -7.48
C ASP A 197 6.07 4.67 -7.27
N SER A 198 5.27 5.37 -6.51
CA SER A 198 5.55 6.72 -6.01
C SER A 198 5.96 6.75 -4.53
N THR A 199 6.27 5.60 -3.93
CA THR A 199 6.59 5.43 -2.50
C THR A 199 7.71 6.35 -2.03
N ARG A 200 8.80 6.48 -2.80
CA ARG A 200 9.91 7.38 -2.45
C ARG A 200 9.47 8.84 -2.31
N ALA A 201 8.61 9.31 -3.20
CA ALA A 201 8.08 10.68 -3.15
C ALA A 201 7.02 10.83 -2.07
N TYR A 202 6.22 9.79 -1.82
CA TYR A 202 5.09 9.81 -0.89
C TYR A 202 5.50 9.61 0.57
N GLU A 203 6.45 8.73 0.87
CA GLU A 203 6.84 8.36 2.23
C GLU A 203 8.12 9.06 2.73
N GLY A 204 8.92 9.64 1.83
CA GLY A 204 10.17 10.31 2.19
C GLY A 204 9.96 11.44 3.20
N THR A 205 10.73 11.45 4.29
CA THR A 205 10.65 12.55 5.28
C THR A 205 11.04 13.88 4.64
N ASP A 206 12.02 13.88 3.76
CA ASP A 206 12.51 15.04 3.02
C ASP A 206 11.47 15.58 2.01
N THR A 207 10.75 14.70 1.33
CA THR A 207 9.71 15.06 0.36
C THR A 207 8.41 15.50 1.03
N ARG A 208 8.12 15.04 2.26
CA ARG A 208 6.87 15.30 2.99
C ARG A 208 6.98 16.36 4.07
N ALA A 209 8.20 16.77 4.44
CA ALA A 209 8.43 17.77 5.50
C ALA A 209 7.74 19.11 5.23
N PHE A 210 7.45 19.47 3.97
CA PHE A 210 6.81 20.74 3.64
C PHE A 210 5.47 20.94 4.36
N GLY A 211 4.65 19.89 4.53
CA GLY A 211 3.38 19.98 5.24
C GLY A 211 3.58 20.41 6.70
N LEU A 212 4.52 19.77 7.40
CA LEU A 212 4.92 20.12 8.77
C LEU A 212 5.52 21.54 8.83
N LEU A 213 6.36 21.91 7.87
CA LEU A 213 7.04 23.20 7.81
C LEU A 213 6.06 24.35 7.50
N ILE A 214 5.05 24.17 6.65
CA ILE A 214 3.97 25.14 6.42
C ILE A 214 3.19 25.38 7.70
N GLY A 215 2.83 24.31 8.43
CA GLY A 215 2.21 24.42 9.74
C GLY A 215 3.09 25.16 10.77
N ALA A 216 4.38 24.87 10.79
CA ALA A 216 5.36 25.51 11.64
C ALA A 216 5.50 27.01 11.33
N ALA A 217 5.57 27.38 10.06
CA ALA A 217 5.61 28.78 9.62
C ALA A 217 4.34 29.53 10.04
N LEU A 218 3.16 28.89 9.92
CA LEU A 218 1.91 29.48 10.41
C LEU A 218 1.99 29.76 11.93
N ALA A 219 2.50 28.87 12.75
CA ALA A 219 2.65 29.10 14.20
C ALA A 219 3.55 30.29 14.53
N MET A 220 4.54 30.60 13.68
CA MET A 220 5.45 31.73 13.87
C MET A 220 4.77 33.08 13.58
N VAL A 221 3.83 33.13 12.64
CA VAL A 221 3.11 34.37 12.29
C VAL A 221 1.74 34.47 12.96
N TRP A 222 1.14 33.34 13.31
CA TRP A 222 -0.20 33.21 13.90
C TRP A 222 -0.18 32.41 15.21
N PRO A 223 0.61 32.82 16.23
CA PRO A 223 0.72 32.06 17.47
C PRO A 223 -0.57 32.14 18.28
N SER A 224 -1.05 30.99 18.77
CA SER A 224 -2.36 30.83 19.41
C SER A 224 -2.60 31.77 20.60
N ARG A 225 -1.57 32.06 21.41
CA ARG A 225 -1.65 32.95 22.58
C ARG A 225 -1.85 34.42 22.25
N ARG A 226 -1.62 34.82 21.02
CA ARG A 226 -1.86 36.21 20.58
C ARG A 226 -3.27 36.46 20.08
N LEU A 227 -4.00 35.40 19.82
CA LEU A 227 -5.33 35.49 19.27
C LEU A 227 -6.31 35.94 20.36
N VAL A 228 -6.85 37.14 20.20
CA VAL A 228 -7.81 37.72 21.15
C VAL A 228 -9.24 37.36 20.76
N GLY A 229 -10.10 37.10 21.78
CA GLY A 229 -11.46 36.68 21.54
C GLY A 229 -12.42 37.73 20.98
N LYS A 230 -12.01 39.04 20.98
CA LYS A 230 -12.85 40.12 20.47
C LYS A 230 -12.24 40.69 19.19
N VAL A 231 -12.90 40.46 18.08
CA VAL A 231 -12.57 41.03 16.76
C VAL A 231 -13.84 41.63 16.14
N SER A 232 -13.69 42.55 15.15
CA SER A 232 -14.82 43.09 14.42
C SER A 232 -15.62 41.97 13.71
N LEU A 233 -16.89 42.25 13.41
CA LEU A 233 -17.74 41.30 12.70
C LEU A 233 -17.15 40.95 11.33
N GLN A 234 -16.60 41.94 10.64
CA GLN A 234 -15.95 41.77 9.35
C GLN A 234 -14.73 40.84 9.46
N ALA A 235 -13.81 41.07 10.39
CA ALA A 235 -12.65 40.22 10.62
C ALA A 235 -13.05 38.77 10.96
N ARG A 236 -14.11 38.59 11.75
CA ARG A 236 -14.64 37.25 12.07
C ARG A 236 -15.21 36.58 10.82
N ASN A 237 -15.99 37.28 10.03
CA ASN A 237 -16.54 36.73 8.78
C ASN A 237 -15.43 36.36 7.79
N THR A 238 -14.38 37.16 7.68
CA THR A 238 -13.20 36.82 6.86
C THR A 238 -12.51 35.57 7.36
N LEU A 239 -12.31 35.44 8.67
CA LEU A 239 -11.74 34.23 9.27
C LEU A 239 -12.60 32.98 8.99
N ASP A 240 -13.90 33.09 9.16
CA ASP A 240 -14.84 32.00 8.91
C ASP A 240 -14.88 31.62 7.42
N LEU A 241 -14.82 32.62 6.51
CA LEU A 241 -14.74 32.41 5.07
C LEU A 241 -13.43 31.69 4.68
N VAL A 242 -12.29 32.16 5.17
CA VAL A 242 -10.99 31.51 4.93
C VAL A 242 -11.00 30.05 5.40
N GLY A 243 -11.54 29.83 6.61
CA GLY A 243 -11.66 28.46 7.14
C GLY A 243 -12.62 27.59 6.32
N ALA A 244 -13.75 28.15 5.86
CA ALA A 244 -14.71 27.45 5.02
C ALA A 244 -14.11 27.08 3.65
N VAL A 245 -13.44 28.00 2.98
CA VAL A 245 -12.74 27.75 1.71
C VAL A 245 -11.70 26.64 1.90
N GLY A 246 -10.87 26.72 2.94
CA GLY A 246 -9.88 25.68 3.23
C GLY A 246 -10.53 24.32 3.47
N LEU A 247 -11.61 24.24 4.26
CA LEU A 247 -12.30 22.98 4.54
C LEU A 247 -12.94 22.38 3.27
N VAL A 248 -13.61 23.22 2.47
CA VAL A 248 -14.20 22.78 1.20
C VAL A 248 -13.13 22.27 0.25
N SER A 249 -11.99 22.97 0.14
CA SER A 249 -10.86 22.51 -0.67
C SER A 249 -10.34 21.14 -0.21
N ILE A 250 -10.19 20.90 1.10
CA ILE A 250 -9.80 19.60 1.64
C ILE A 250 -10.80 18.51 1.23
N LEU A 251 -12.11 18.78 1.39
CA LEU A 251 -13.15 17.80 1.06
C LEU A 251 -13.22 17.51 -0.44
N ILE A 252 -13.04 18.53 -1.29
CA ILE A 252 -12.96 18.35 -2.74
C ILE A 252 -11.76 17.47 -3.09
N LEU A 253 -10.58 17.78 -2.57
CA LEU A 253 -9.38 16.98 -2.81
C LEU A 253 -9.57 15.51 -2.38
N ILE A 254 -10.21 15.26 -1.23
CA ILE A 254 -10.51 13.90 -0.79
C ILE A 254 -11.47 13.19 -1.75
N ALA A 255 -12.42 13.91 -2.34
CA ALA A 255 -13.44 13.31 -3.21
C ALA A 255 -13.02 13.16 -4.68
N THR A 256 -11.97 13.86 -5.12
CA THR A 256 -11.64 13.97 -6.55
C THR A 256 -10.22 13.55 -6.91
N THR A 257 -9.41 13.12 -5.93
CA THR A 257 -8.05 12.64 -6.19
C THR A 257 -7.91 11.17 -5.78
N ASP A 258 -6.99 10.49 -6.42
CA ASP A 258 -6.56 9.14 -6.07
C ASP A 258 -5.04 9.12 -5.82
N GLU A 259 -4.53 8.01 -5.30
CA GLU A 259 -3.13 7.84 -4.91
C GLU A 259 -2.14 7.88 -6.07
N PHE A 260 -2.57 7.52 -7.27
CA PHE A 260 -1.71 7.46 -8.47
C PHE A 260 -1.71 8.76 -9.27
N SER A 261 -2.63 9.69 -8.95
CA SER A 261 -2.75 10.95 -9.68
C SER A 261 -1.46 11.78 -9.63
N PRO A 262 -0.79 12.08 -10.75
CA PRO A 262 0.39 12.95 -10.79
C PRO A 262 0.13 14.33 -10.20
N PHE A 263 -1.12 14.79 -10.21
CA PHE A 263 -1.53 16.05 -9.60
C PHE A 263 -1.18 16.11 -8.11
N ILE A 264 -1.34 14.99 -7.36
CA ILE A 264 -1.02 14.95 -5.93
C ILE A 264 0.43 15.36 -5.69
N TYR A 265 1.37 14.81 -6.45
CA TYR A 265 2.82 15.02 -6.28
C TYR A 265 3.30 16.34 -6.88
N ARG A 266 2.65 16.84 -7.95
CA ARG A 266 3.00 18.06 -8.65
C ARG A 266 2.36 19.32 -8.08
N GLY A 267 1.64 19.23 -6.95
CA GLY A 267 1.06 20.40 -6.30
C GLY A 267 -0.15 20.13 -5.41
N GLY A 268 -0.88 19.01 -5.59
CA GLY A 268 -2.08 18.67 -4.82
C GLY A 268 -1.82 18.63 -3.31
N LEU A 269 -0.71 18.00 -2.88
CA LEU A 269 -0.31 17.95 -1.47
C LEU A 269 0.09 19.32 -0.90
N VAL A 270 0.64 20.20 -1.73
CA VAL A 270 0.94 21.59 -1.33
C VAL A 270 -0.35 22.37 -1.14
N LEU A 271 -1.29 22.24 -2.09
CA LEU A 271 -2.62 22.84 -2.01
C LEU A 271 -3.36 22.36 -0.75
N LEU A 272 -3.31 21.07 -0.47
CA LEU A 272 -3.85 20.48 0.76
C LEU A 272 -3.25 21.12 2.03
N SER A 273 -1.93 21.29 2.06
CA SER A 273 -1.24 21.88 3.21
C SER A 273 -1.62 23.35 3.40
N ILE A 274 -1.77 24.11 2.31
CA ILE A 274 -2.25 25.51 2.34
C ILE A 274 -3.71 25.53 2.82
N ALA A 275 -4.58 24.73 2.25
CA ALA A 275 -5.99 24.62 2.66
C ALA A 275 -6.10 24.24 4.15
N THR A 276 -5.29 23.31 4.61
CA THR A 276 -5.22 22.94 6.03
C THR A 276 -4.74 24.10 6.89
N ALA A 277 -3.73 24.85 6.48
CA ALA A 277 -3.24 26.03 7.18
C ALA A 277 -4.34 27.11 7.30
N MET A 278 -5.16 27.29 6.28
CA MET A 278 -6.32 28.20 6.30
C MET A 278 -7.35 27.76 7.36
N VAL A 279 -7.69 26.47 7.40
CA VAL A 279 -8.60 25.93 8.43
C VAL A 279 -7.99 26.11 9.81
N VAL A 280 -6.70 25.74 10.00
CA VAL A 280 -5.99 25.89 11.28
C VAL A 280 -5.98 27.34 11.74
N ALA A 281 -5.67 28.28 10.87
CA ALA A 281 -5.68 29.71 11.20
C ALA A 281 -7.06 30.20 11.67
N SER A 282 -8.13 29.73 10.99
CA SER A 282 -9.49 30.05 11.38
C SER A 282 -9.86 29.44 12.74
N VAL A 283 -9.69 28.11 12.90
CA VAL A 283 -10.18 27.39 14.10
C VAL A 283 -9.31 27.64 15.35
N ALA A 284 -8.07 28.09 15.19
CA ALA A 284 -7.22 28.51 16.30
C ALA A 284 -7.71 29.82 16.91
N HIS A 285 -8.43 30.67 16.17
CA HIS A 285 -8.93 31.93 16.68
C HIS A 285 -10.21 31.75 17.53
N PRO A 286 -10.24 32.26 18.78
CA PRO A 286 -11.37 32.06 19.69
C PRO A 286 -12.72 32.59 19.20
N SER A 287 -12.72 33.62 18.32
CA SER A 287 -13.94 34.22 17.78
C SER A 287 -14.54 33.45 16.62
N SER A 288 -13.83 32.51 16.02
CA SER A 288 -14.28 31.77 14.83
C SER A 288 -15.51 30.90 15.12
N ARG A 289 -16.50 30.93 14.21
CA ARG A 289 -17.64 30.03 14.22
C ARG A 289 -17.23 28.64 13.73
N MET A 290 -16.27 28.57 12.80
CA MET A 290 -15.69 27.32 12.32
C MET A 290 -15.08 26.51 13.46
N GLY A 291 -14.39 27.18 14.41
CA GLY A 291 -13.86 26.53 15.60
C GLY A 291 -14.95 25.88 16.48
N ARG A 292 -16.17 26.45 16.51
CA ARG A 292 -17.32 25.86 17.18
C ARG A 292 -17.97 24.73 16.39
N LEU A 293 -18.07 24.86 15.07
CA LEU A 293 -18.59 23.85 14.16
C LEU A 293 -17.74 22.58 14.22
N LEU A 294 -16.45 22.68 13.96
CA LEU A 294 -15.53 21.56 14.05
C LEU A 294 -15.34 21.06 15.50
N GLY A 295 -15.54 21.93 16.49
CA GLY A 295 -15.52 21.57 17.92
C GLY A 295 -16.76 20.83 18.42
N PHE A 296 -17.70 20.42 17.53
CA PHE A 296 -18.86 19.62 17.86
C PHE A 296 -18.48 18.33 18.62
N ARG A 297 -19.23 18.01 19.67
CA ARG A 297 -18.84 16.99 20.67
C ARG A 297 -18.44 15.62 20.07
N PRO A 298 -19.19 14.99 19.15
CA PRO A 298 -18.81 13.72 18.54
C PRO A 298 -17.50 13.82 17.75
N LEU A 299 -17.37 14.84 16.91
CA LEU A 299 -16.18 15.03 16.07
C LEU A 299 -14.93 15.30 16.92
N ARG A 300 -15.08 16.11 17.97
CA ARG A 300 -14.03 16.33 18.97
C ARG A 300 -13.66 15.04 19.70
N TRP A 301 -14.66 14.20 20.05
CA TRP A 301 -14.40 12.91 20.71
C TRP A 301 -13.52 12.01 19.85
N ILE A 302 -13.82 11.94 18.53
CA ILE A 302 -13.01 11.23 17.53
C ILE A 302 -11.61 11.83 17.47
N GLY A 303 -11.50 13.14 17.29
CA GLY A 303 -10.21 13.82 17.14
C GLY A 303 -9.28 13.74 18.35
N VAL A 304 -9.83 13.71 19.57
CA VAL A 304 -9.02 13.49 20.78
C VAL A 304 -8.42 12.08 20.80
N ARG A 305 -9.10 11.11 20.22
CA ARG A 305 -8.68 9.70 20.10
C ARG A 305 -8.09 9.34 18.73
N SER A 306 -7.92 10.33 17.86
CA SER A 306 -7.47 10.09 16.47
C SER A 306 -6.18 9.30 16.36
N TYR A 307 -5.28 9.41 17.33
CA TYR A 307 -4.03 8.64 17.36
C TYR A 307 -4.31 7.13 17.55
N GLY A 308 -5.06 6.75 18.57
CA GLY A 308 -5.44 5.35 18.77
C GLY A 308 -6.29 4.81 17.61
N ILE A 309 -7.24 5.61 17.10
CA ILE A 309 -8.05 5.25 15.94
C ILE A 309 -7.16 4.99 14.72
N TYR A 310 -6.20 5.88 14.45
CA TYR A 310 -5.24 5.74 13.34
C TYR A 310 -4.39 4.48 13.46
N LEU A 311 -3.91 4.16 14.65
CA LEU A 311 -3.09 2.97 14.89
C LEU A 311 -3.86 1.66 14.68
N TRP A 312 -5.12 1.60 15.09
CA TRP A 312 -5.90 0.37 15.08
C TRP A 312 -6.69 0.12 13.78
N GLN A 313 -7.03 1.18 13.01
CA GLN A 313 -7.91 1.06 11.87
C GLN A 313 -7.34 0.16 10.77
N SER A 314 -6.09 0.34 10.37
CA SER A 314 -5.47 -0.44 9.31
C SER A 314 -5.30 -1.93 9.68
N PRO A 315 -4.71 -2.30 10.83
CA PRO A 315 -4.66 -3.70 11.24
C PRO A 315 -6.04 -4.37 11.33
N ILE A 316 -7.06 -3.68 11.87
CA ILE A 316 -8.40 -4.25 11.98
C ILE A 316 -9.00 -4.46 10.60
N ILE A 317 -8.92 -3.45 9.71
CA ILE A 317 -9.49 -3.55 8.37
C ILE A 317 -8.77 -4.66 7.59
N LEU A 318 -7.44 -4.63 7.53
CA LEU A 318 -6.66 -5.55 6.70
C LEU A 318 -6.74 -7.00 7.21
N LEU A 319 -6.56 -7.22 8.53
CA LEU A 319 -6.56 -8.58 9.09
C LEU A 319 -7.98 -9.20 9.22
N THR A 320 -9.05 -8.45 8.98
CA THR A 320 -10.43 -8.95 9.02
C THR A 320 -11.18 -8.84 7.69
N THR A 321 -10.52 -8.34 6.66
CA THR A 321 -11.06 -8.33 5.29
C THR A 321 -10.54 -9.58 4.58
N PRO A 322 -11.42 -10.47 4.08
CA PRO A 322 -10.97 -11.56 3.22
C PRO A 322 -10.33 -11.00 1.95
N ALA A 323 -9.31 -11.66 1.47
CA ALA A 323 -8.42 -11.18 0.43
C ALA A 323 -9.13 -10.69 -0.84
N LEU A 324 -10.16 -11.41 -1.30
CA LEU A 324 -10.93 -11.09 -2.51
C LEU A 324 -12.30 -10.46 -2.22
N ALA A 325 -12.53 -10.00 -1.00
CA ALA A 325 -13.84 -9.48 -0.65
C ALA A 325 -13.94 -7.99 -0.99
N GLY A 326 -14.73 -7.67 -1.99
CA GLY A 326 -15.15 -6.31 -2.30
C GLY A 326 -15.77 -5.56 -1.12
N PHE A 327 -16.11 -4.29 -1.28
CA PHE A 327 -16.75 -3.49 -0.22
C PHE A 327 -18.02 -4.16 0.31
N SER A 328 -18.13 -4.24 1.64
CA SER A 328 -19.31 -4.75 2.33
C SER A 328 -19.68 -3.81 3.48
N LEU A 329 -20.86 -3.17 3.37
CA LEU A 329 -21.33 -2.24 4.39
C LEU A 329 -21.44 -2.87 5.79
N PRO A 330 -21.98 -4.09 5.98
CA PRO A 330 -22.02 -4.72 7.31
C PRO A 330 -20.62 -4.92 7.89
N ARG A 331 -19.66 -5.41 7.08
CA ARG A 331 -18.25 -5.59 7.50
C ARG A 331 -17.62 -4.24 7.87
N ALA A 332 -17.75 -3.22 7.04
CA ALA A 332 -17.24 -1.88 7.29
C ALA A 332 -17.79 -1.29 8.61
N VAL A 333 -19.08 -1.44 8.89
CA VAL A 333 -19.69 -0.98 10.16
C VAL A 333 -19.08 -1.70 11.36
N ILE A 334 -18.88 -3.03 11.27
CA ILE A 334 -18.25 -3.82 12.34
C ILE A 334 -16.80 -3.38 12.54
N GLN A 335 -16.01 -3.23 11.47
CA GLN A 335 -14.61 -2.82 11.51
C GLN A 335 -14.43 -1.42 12.10
N VAL A 336 -15.26 -0.45 11.69
CA VAL A 336 -15.26 0.91 12.24
C VAL A 336 -15.68 0.88 13.71
N GLY A 337 -16.72 0.14 14.04
CA GLY A 337 -17.19 -0.05 15.43
C GLY A 337 -16.12 -0.64 16.33
N ALA A 338 -15.43 -1.71 15.86
CA ALA A 338 -14.33 -2.35 16.57
C ALA A 338 -13.14 -1.37 16.74
N THR A 339 -12.77 -0.64 15.68
CA THR A 339 -11.71 0.37 15.73
C THR A 339 -12.01 1.44 16.79
N PHE A 340 -13.22 1.98 16.80
CA PHE A 340 -13.60 3.02 17.77
C PHE A 340 -13.66 2.47 19.20
N LEU A 341 -14.16 1.26 19.39
CA LEU A 341 -14.21 0.60 20.68
C LEU A 341 -12.79 0.35 21.22
N ILE A 342 -11.93 -0.27 20.43
CA ILE A 342 -10.54 -0.59 20.83
C ILE A 342 -9.76 0.70 21.10
N ALA A 343 -9.86 1.71 20.24
CA ALA A 343 -9.23 3.00 20.46
C ALA A 343 -9.75 3.71 21.73
N ALA A 344 -11.04 3.61 22.03
CA ALA A 344 -11.59 4.17 23.27
C ALA A 344 -11.08 3.43 24.52
N LEU A 345 -10.95 2.10 24.45
CA LEU A 345 -10.37 1.28 25.52
C LEU A 345 -8.88 1.58 25.69
N SER A 346 -8.12 1.63 24.59
CA SER A 346 -6.70 2.03 24.59
C SER A 346 -6.52 3.41 25.23
N TRP A 347 -7.32 4.39 24.81
CA TRP A 347 -7.30 5.72 25.41
C TRP A 347 -7.52 5.67 26.92
N LYS A 348 -8.59 5.00 27.36
CA LYS A 348 -8.99 4.97 28.78
C LYS A 348 -8.01 4.23 29.68
N PHE A 349 -7.45 3.11 29.21
CA PHE A 349 -6.66 2.21 30.07
C PHE A 349 -5.14 2.35 29.86
N ILE A 350 -4.69 2.84 28.70
CA ILE A 350 -3.27 2.91 28.33
C ILE A 350 -2.82 4.35 28.18
N GLU A 351 -3.38 5.10 27.21
CA GLU A 351 -2.86 6.40 26.83
C GLU A 351 -3.05 7.45 27.91
N ASP A 352 -4.27 7.66 28.40
CA ASP A 352 -4.59 8.71 29.36
C ASP A 352 -3.92 8.50 30.75
N PRO A 353 -3.92 7.29 31.34
CA PRO A 353 -3.20 7.03 32.59
C PRO A 353 -1.69 7.24 32.48
N ILE A 354 -1.06 6.77 31.39
CA ILE A 354 0.40 6.89 31.20
C ILE A 354 0.78 8.36 30.96
N ARG A 355 -0.01 9.07 30.16
CA ARG A 355 0.15 10.51 29.94
C ARG A 355 0.15 11.31 31.24
N HIS A 356 -0.67 10.90 32.22
CA HIS A 356 -0.77 11.52 33.56
C HIS A 356 0.21 10.92 34.59
N GLY A 357 1.24 10.18 34.12
CA GLY A 357 2.36 9.74 34.94
C GLY A 357 2.12 8.43 35.70
N ALA A 358 1.20 7.57 35.27
CA ALA A 358 0.95 6.29 35.93
C ALA A 358 2.22 5.41 36.03
N ILE A 359 3.06 5.40 34.98
CA ILE A 359 4.34 4.65 34.98
C ILE A 359 5.25 5.16 36.10
N GLY A 360 5.42 6.47 36.25
CA GLY A 360 6.26 7.05 37.32
C GLY A 360 5.73 6.72 38.71
N LYS A 361 4.40 6.75 38.90
CA LYS A 361 3.74 6.35 40.15
C LYS A 361 3.94 4.86 40.43
N PHE A 362 3.83 4.02 39.37
CA PHE A 362 4.05 2.57 39.47
C PHE A 362 5.50 2.26 39.84
N MET A 363 6.48 2.84 39.11
CA MET A 363 7.91 2.66 39.38
C MET A 363 8.29 3.11 40.81
N LYS A 364 7.72 4.24 41.28
CA LYS A 364 7.93 4.70 42.66
C LYS A 364 7.39 3.68 43.67
N LYS A 365 6.15 3.20 43.48
CA LYS A 365 5.55 2.19 44.37
C LYS A 365 6.36 0.87 44.35
N TRP A 366 6.86 0.49 43.19
CA TRP A 366 7.69 -0.73 43.04
C TRP A 366 9.05 -0.56 43.76
N ARG A 367 9.73 0.56 43.56
CA ARG A 367 10.98 0.88 44.24
C ARG A 367 10.81 0.96 45.77
N ASP A 368 9.70 1.49 46.20
CA ASP A 368 9.38 1.61 47.63
C ASP A 368 8.89 0.26 48.21
N ARG A 369 9.00 -0.85 47.48
CA ARG A 369 8.54 -2.21 47.83
C ARG A 369 7.10 -2.28 48.37
N ARG A 370 6.24 -1.33 47.99
CA ARG A 370 4.84 -1.27 48.42
C ARG A 370 3.87 -2.00 47.51
N ILE A 371 4.35 -2.55 46.37
CA ILE A 371 3.54 -3.39 45.51
C ILE A 371 3.69 -4.84 45.98
N ARG A 372 2.73 -5.31 46.71
CA ARG A 372 2.47 -6.74 46.79
C ARG A 372 1.76 -7.11 45.51
N LEU A 373 2.27 -8.06 44.73
CA LEU A 373 1.55 -8.68 43.64
C LEU A 373 0.27 -9.30 44.23
N ARG A 374 -0.82 -8.54 44.18
CA ARG A 374 -2.13 -9.05 44.55
C ARG A 374 -2.46 -10.17 43.58
N LYS A 375 -2.57 -11.39 44.08
CA LYS A 375 -3.13 -12.49 43.30
C LYS A 375 -4.52 -12.02 42.81
N PRO A 376 -4.84 -12.19 41.51
CA PRO A 376 -6.19 -11.90 41.03
C PRO A 376 -7.16 -12.79 41.82
N VAL A 377 -8.06 -12.14 42.55
CA VAL A 377 -8.97 -12.85 43.50
C VAL A 377 -10.23 -13.33 42.79
N THR A 378 -10.44 -12.90 41.55
CA THR A 378 -11.64 -13.26 40.77
C THR A 378 -11.29 -14.08 39.54
N PRO A 379 -12.13 -15.01 39.09
CA PRO A 379 -11.93 -15.74 37.83
C PRO A 379 -11.72 -14.81 36.63
N GLU A 380 -12.38 -13.65 36.61
CA GLU A 380 -12.24 -12.63 35.57
C GLU A 380 -10.81 -12.01 35.57
N GLY A 381 -10.22 -11.79 36.75
CA GLY A 381 -8.83 -11.30 36.88
C GLY A 381 -7.80 -12.31 36.36
N TRP A 382 -8.04 -13.60 36.56
CA TRP A 382 -7.19 -14.66 36.01
C TRP A 382 -7.33 -14.75 34.49
N GLY A 383 -8.56 -14.66 33.95
CA GLY A 383 -8.80 -14.66 32.51
C GLY A 383 -8.07 -13.53 31.79
N GLY A 384 -8.11 -12.31 32.33
CA GLY A 384 -7.38 -11.18 31.76
C GLY A 384 -5.86 -11.33 31.83
N THR A 385 -5.33 -11.90 32.92
CA THR A 385 -3.88 -12.14 33.07
C THR A 385 -3.39 -13.21 32.08
N VAL A 386 -4.14 -14.29 31.91
CA VAL A 386 -3.85 -15.35 30.95
C VAL A 386 -3.92 -14.82 29.52
N ALA A 387 -4.96 -14.05 29.16
CA ALA A 387 -5.09 -13.47 27.82
C ALA A 387 -3.90 -12.56 27.45
N VAL A 388 -3.50 -11.66 28.36
CA VAL A 388 -2.31 -10.81 28.15
C VAL A 388 -1.05 -11.66 28.02
N GLY A 389 -0.88 -12.68 28.87
CA GLY A 389 0.24 -13.62 28.81
C GLY A 389 0.33 -14.36 27.47
N LEU A 390 -0.81 -14.82 26.94
CA LEU A 390 -0.88 -15.49 25.64
C LEU A 390 -0.53 -14.53 24.48
N ILE A 391 -1.03 -13.30 24.50
CA ILE A 391 -0.68 -12.29 23.49
C ILE A 391 0.83 -12.06 23.47
N PHE A 392 1.46 -11.85 24.63
CA PHE A 392 2.90 -11.70 24.72
C PHE A 392 3.66 -12.95 24.27
N PHE A 393 3.17 -14.13 24.62
CA PHE A 393 3.76 -15.40 24.24
C PHE A 393 3.78 -15.58 22.72
N PHE A 394 2.64 -15.39 22.04
CA PHE A 394 2.57 -15.51 20.59
C PHE A 394 3.35 -14.39 19.87
N ALA A 395 3.37 -13.19 20.39
CA ALA A 395 4.22 -12.13 19.84
C ALA A 395 5.71 -12.48 19.94
N LEU A 396 6.16 -13.05 21.06
CA LEU A 396 7.55 -13.51 21.22
C LEU A 396 7.87 -14.68 20.31
N LEU A 397 6.96 -15.65 20.14
CA LEU A 397 7.12 -16.73 19.17
C LEU A 397 7.30 -16.20 17.75
N GLY A 398 6.47 -15.23 17.34
CA GLY A 398 6.60 -14.58 16.05
C GLY A 398 7.96 -13.93 15.87
N PHE A 399 8.45 -13.20 16.88
CA PHE A 399 9.80 -12.59 16.84
C PHE A 399 10.92 -13.63 16.80
N ALA A 400 10.79 -14.73 17.56
CA ALA A 400 11.79 -15.78 17.60
C ALA A 400 11.87 -16.63 16.32
N GLY A 401 10.96 -16.43 15.36
CA GLY A 401 10.91 -17.22 14.15
C GLY A 401 10.24 -18.59 14.31
N ALA A 402 9.69 -18.88 15.48
CA ALA A 402 8.99 -20.13 15.72
C ALA A 402 7.65 -20.11 14.97
N ASN A 403 7.40 -21.14 14.14
CA ASN A 403 6.10 -21.36 13.53
C ASN A 403 5.25 -22.21 14.49
N PRO A 404 4.19 -21.67 15.09
CA PRO A 404 3.38 -22.43 16.06
C PRO A 404 2.68 -23.65 15.43
N LYS A 405 2.48 -23.67 14.10
CA LYS A 405 1.92 -24.84 13.40
C LYS A 405 2.84 -26.06 13.42
N ASN A 406 4.15 -25.86 13.55
CA ASN A 406 5.12 -26.95 13.66
C ASN A 406 5.34 -27.40 15.11
N GLN A 407 4.82 -26.69 16.12
CA GLN A 407 5.12 -26.92 17.53
C GLN A 407 3.92 -27.30 18.41
N LEU A 408 2.71 -27.00 18.01
CA LEU A 408 1.50 -27.20 18.81
C LEU A 408 0.40 -27.85 17.98
N LEU A 409 0.33 -29.19 18.03
CA LEU A 409 -0.76 -30.07 17.60
C LEU A 409 -1.43 -29.81 16.21
N PRO A 410 -1.78 -30.86 15.47
CA PRO A 410 -2.47 -30.74 14.18
C PRO A 410 -3.95 -30.37 14.40
N ILE A 411 -4.23 -29.13 14.74
CA ILE A 411 -5.56 -28.59 14.52
C ILE A 411 -5.55 -28.16 13.06
N ALA A 412 -6.29 -28.89 12.23
CA ALA A 412 -6.55 -28.53 10.86
C ALA A 412 -7.30 -27.19 10.81
N VAL A 413 -6.56 -26.09 10.87
CA VAL A 413 -7.06 -24.79 10.45
C VAL A 413 -6.68 -24.69 8.97
N THR A 414 -7.66 -24.86 8.12
CA THR A 414 -7.56 -24.56 6.69
C THR A 414 -7.18 -23.09 6.58
N ASN A 415 -5.92 -22.82 6.29
CA ASN A 415 -5.46 -21.49 5.93
C ASN A 415 -5.89 -21.19 4.51
N ASN A 416 -6.88 -20.38 4.39
CA ASN A 416 -7.28 -19.77 3.15
C ASN A 416 -7.06 -18.27 3.27
N ASP A 417 -5.81 -17.84 3.09
CA ASP A 417 -5.52 -16.47 2.68
C ASP A 417 -4.83 -16.55 1.31
N PRO A 418 -5.62 -16.40 0.22
CA PRO A 418 -5.16 -16.60 -1.15
C PRO A 418 -4.14 -15.56 -1.64
N LEU A 419 -4.11 -14.38 -1.03
CA LEU A 419 -3.25 -13.28 -1.47
C LEU A 419 -1.94 -13.19 -0.66
N ALA A 420 -1.86 -13.82 0.52
CA ALA A 420 -0.61 -13.88 1.29
C ALA A 420 0.51 -14.63 0.55
N GLU A 421 0.11 -15.51 -0.35
CA GLU A 421 1.01 -16.33 -1.16
C GLU A 421 1.30 -15.69 -2.54
N LEU A 422 0.45 -14.80 -3.05
CA LEU A 422 0.58 -14.24 -4.39
C LEU A 422 1.82 -13.35 -4.59
N GLY A 423 2.28 -12.65 -3.55
CA GLY A 423 3.45 -11.75 -3.65
C GLY A 423 4.82 -12.45 -3.60
N THR A 424 4.86 -13.72 -3.19
CA THR A 424 6.10 -14.51 -3.10
C THR A 424 5.95 -15.91 -3.70
N MET A 425 4.84 -16.20 -4.41
CA MET A 425 4.59 -17.50 -5.01
C MET A 425 5.25 -17.61 -6.37
N THR A 426 6.13 -18.58 -6.46
CA THR A 426 6.39 -19.33 -7.67
C THR A 426 5.59 -20.63 -7.58
N VAL A 427 4.62 -20.81 -8.47
CA VAL A 427 3.91 -22.09 -8.62
C VAL A 427 4.59 -22.82 -9.77
N SER A 428 5.36 -23.85 -9.42
CA SER A 428 5.91 -24.78 -10.40
C SER A 428 5.13 -26.10 -10.26
N LEU A 429 4.31 -26.40 -11.26
CA LEU A 429 3.60 -27.66 -11.37
C LEU A 429 4.30 -28.52 -12.44
N GLU A 430 4.99 -29.55 -11.99
CA GLU A 430 5.48 -30.60 -12.89
C GLU A 430 4.52 -31.80 -12.84
N SER A 431 4.02 -32.22 -13.99
CA SER A 431 3.33 -33.50 -14.06
C SER A 431 4.38 -34.62 -14.09
N GLU A 432 4.24 -35.65 -13.22
CA GLU A 432 5.05 -36.86 -13.29
C GLU A 432 4.75 -37.62 -14.61
N GLY A 433 5.37 -37.16 -15.69
CA GLY A 433 5.32 -37.80 -17.00
C GLY A 433 6.74 -38.01 -17.52
N GLY A 434 7.25 -39.21 -17.38
CA GLY A 434 8.57 -39.56 -17.93
C GLY A 434 8.63 -39.29 -19.44
N ALA A 435 9.80 -38.83 -19.89
CA ALA A 435 10.11 -38.59 -21.30
C ALA A 435 9.78 -39.82 -22.16
N GLY A 436 8.58 -39.80 -22.79
CA GLY A 436 8.17 -40.75 -23.80
C GLY A 436 8.49 -40.22 -25.20
N PRO A 437 8.75 -41.07 -26.19
CA PRO A 437 9.13 -40.65 -27.52
C PRO A 437 7.98 -39.89 -28.20
N VAL A 438 8.34 -38.83 -28.92
CA VAL A 438 7.44 -38.02 -29.78
C VAL A 438 6.58 -38.96 -30.68
N PRO A 439 5.25 -38.95 -30.54
CA PRO A 439 4.43 -39.79 -31.40
C PRO A 439 4.34 -39.24 -32.82
N SER A 440 4.53 -40.11 -33.77
CA SER A 440 4.29 -39.88 -35.20
C SER A 440 2.83 -39.51 -35.46
N GLN A 441 2.62 -38.61 -36.43
CA GLN A 441 1.38 -38.06 -36.93
C GLN A 441 0.21 -39.06 -37.03
N VAL A 442 -0.80 -38.87 -36.22
CA VAL A 442 -2.16 -39.37 -36.45
C VAL A 442 -3.02 -38.15 -36.78
N ALA A 443 -3.95 -38.26 -37.73
CA ALA A 443 -4.90 -37.21 -38.05
C ALA A 443 -5.60 -36.76 -36.75
N GLY A 444 -5.24 -35.56 -36.25
CA GLY A 444 -5.60 -35.09 -34.92
C GLY A 444 -7.03 -34.56 -34.88
N ASP A 445 -7.56 -34.48 -33.70
CA ASP A 445 -8.86 -33.87 -33.38
C ASP A 445 -8.71 -32.34 -33.45
N PRO A 446 -9.44 -31.61 -34.33
CA PRO A 446 -9.38 -30.16 -34.45
C PRO A 446 -9.87 -29.43 -33.17
N THR A 447 -10.57 -30.14 -32.28
CA THR A 447 -10.99 -29.60 -30.96
C THR A 447 -9.90 -29.72 -29.88
N LYS A 448 -8.73 -30.26 -30.22
CA LYS A 448 -7.57 -30.42 -29.39
C LYS A 448 -6.39 -29.65 -29.96
N THR A 449 -5.42 -29.35 -29.11
CA THR A 449 -4.14 -28.76 -29.54
C THR A 449 -3.17 -29.84 -30.02
N ALA A 450 -2.30 -29.49 -30.96
CA ALA A 450 -1.11 -30.29 -31.31
C ALA A 450 -0.02 -30.23 -30.22
N CYS A 451 -0.12 -29.29 -29.28
CA CYS A 451 0.80 -29.08 -28.16
C CYS A 451 0.50 -30.05 -27.01
N THR A 452 1.06 -31.27 -27.05
CA THR A 452 0.86 -32.26 -25.98
C THR A 452 1.69 -31.98 -24.74
N SER A 453 2.83 -31.26 -24.88
CA SER A 453 3.71 -30.78 -23.82
C SER A 453 3.75 -29.24 -23.89
N VAL A 454 3.45 -28.57 -22.76
CA VAL A 454 3.31 -27.11 -22.67
C VAL A 454 4.07 -26.56 -21.48
N ALA A 455 4.93 -25.56 -21.73
CA ALA A 455 5.52 -24.73 -20.69
C ALA A 455 4.80 -23.38 -20.65
N TYR A 456 4.26 -23.03 -19.50
CA TYR A 456 3.58 -21.75 -19.23
C TYR A 456 4.43 -20.90 -18.31
N VAL A 457 4.88 -19.73 -18.76
CA VAL A 457 5.60 -18.74 -17.95
C VAL A 457 4.77 -17.47 -17.86
N GLY A 458 4.34 -17.11 -16.64
CA GLY A 458 3.41 -16.01 -16.44
C GLY A 458 3.78 -15.06 -15.31
N GLU A 459 3.17 -13.89 -15.35
CA GLU A 459 3.23 -12.85 -14.32
C GLU A 459 2.02 -12.89 -13.40
N SER A 460 1.88 -11.88 -12.51
CA SER A 460 0.81 -11.79 -11.50
C SER A 460 -0.60 -11.91 -12.07
N THR A 461 -0.85 -11.45 -13.30
CA THR A 461 -2.13 -11.54 -13.98
C THR A 461 -2.57 -12.98 -14.28
N SER A 462 -1.68 -13.95 -14.12
CA SER A 462 -1.93 -15.39 -14.30
C SER A 462 -2.05 -16.18 -12.99
N LEU A 463 -1.63 -15.63 -11.85
CA LEU A 463 -1.56 -16.36 -10.57
C LEU A 463 -2.92 -16.94 -10.15
N GLY A 464 -3.99 -16.18 -10.26
CA GLY A 464 -5.33 -16.63 -9.88
C GLY A 464 -5.86 -17.79 -10.70
N MET A 465 -5.28 -18.07 -11.87
CA MET A 465 -5.68 -19.18 -12.75
C MET A 465 -5.30 -20.55 -12.19
N VAL A 466 -4.32 -20.62 -11.29
CA VAL A 466 -3.84 -21.90 -10.68
C VAL A 466 -4.15 -21.98 -9.19
N GLU A 467 -4.60 -20.89 -8.58
CA GLU A 467 -4.77 -20.77 -7.14
C GLU A 467 -6.11 -21.35 -6.65
N SER A 468 -6.03 -22.34 -5.75
CA SER A 468 -7.21 -23.07 -5.27
C SER A 468 -8.17 -22.21 -4.43
N SER A 469 -7.69 -21.17 -3.86
CA SER A 469 -8.46 -20.23 -3.05
C SER A 469 -9.23 -19.22 -3.91
N ILE A 470 -8.77 -18.95 -5.12
CA ILE A 470 -9.42 -18.09 -6.11
C ILE A 470 -10.37 -18.93 -6.96
N LEU A 471 -9.90 -20.08 -7.45
CA LEU A 471 -10.67 -21.05 -8.22
C LEU A 471 -10.80 -22.37 -7.44
N PRO A 472 -11.79 -22.46 -6.52
CA PRO A 472 -11.99 -23.65 -5.70
C PRO A 472 -12.32 -24.89 -6.53
N ASN A 473 -13.02 -24.71 -7.69
CA ASN A 473 -13.32 -25.79 -8.60
C ASN A 473 -12.08 -26.13 -9.45
N PRO A 474 -11.45 -27.31 -9.26
CA PRO A 474 -10.26 -27.69 -10.01
C PRO A 474 -10.44 -27.69 -11.52
N ALA A 475 -11.65 -27.94 -12.03
CA ALA A 475 -11.94 -27.96 -13.46
C ALA A 475 -11.90 -26.57 -14.13
N GLU A 476 -11.85 -25.51 -13.35
CA GLU A 476 -11.76 -24.13 -13.84
C GLU A 476 -10.31 -23.62 -13.89
N ARG A 477 -9.37 -24.34 -13.27
CA ARG A 477 -7.96 -23.94 -13.23
C ARG A 477 -7.26 -24.20 -14.56
N LEU A 478 -6.17 -23.47 -14.78
CA LEU A 478 -5.38 -23.51 -16.00
C LEU A 478 -4.88 -24.93 -16.34
N ASP A 479 -4.34 -25.65 -15.37
CA ASP A 479 -3.82 -27.01 -15.53
C ASP A 479 -4.91 -27.98 -16.06
N ALA A 480 -6.11 -27.92 -15.48
CA ALA A 480 -7.23 -28.73 -15.90
C ALA A 480 -7.74 -28.32 -17.30
N ARG A 481 -7.77 -27.02 -17.61
CA ARG A 481 -8.18 -26.50 -18.92
C ARG A 481 -7.20 -26.89 -20.02
N LEU A 482 -5.90 -26.74 -19.79
CA LEU A 482 -4.87 -27.18 -20.72
C LEU A 482 -4.93 -28.70 -20.95
N LYS A 483 -5.11 -29.48 -19.88
CA LYS A 483 -5.29 -30.94 -20.00
C LYS A 483 -6.55 -31.31 -20.80
N ALA A 484 -7.64 -30.57 -20.60
CA ALA A 484 -8.89 -30.80 -21.34
C ALA A 484 -8.74 -30.61 -22.86
N VAL A 485 -7.87 -29.71 -23.30
CA VAL A 485 -7.58 -29.48 -24.72
C VAL A 485 -6.44 -30.34 -25.27
N GLY A 486 -5.85 -31.25 -24.50
CA GLY A 486 -4.85 -32.20 -24.94
C GLY A 486 -3.40 -31.95 -24.50
N ALA A 487 -3.11 -30.84 -23.84
CA ALA A 487 -1.82 -30.57 -23.22
C ALA A 487 -1.70 -31.35 -21.91
N THR A 488 -1.18 -32.58 -21.99
CA THR A 488 -1.15 -33.53 -20.86
C THR A 488 0.13 -33.45 -20.01
N ASP A 489 1.23 -33.00 -20.64
CA ASP A 489 2.50 -32.72 -19.98
C ASP A 489 2.67 -31.21 -19.81
N GLN A 490 2.78 -30.73 -18.58
CA GLN A 490 2.67 -29.31 -18.27
C GLN A 490 3.77 -28.87 -17.31
N HIS A 491 4.44 -27.77 -17.66
CA HIS A 491 5.38 -27.06 -16.81
C HIS A 491 4.84 -25.64 -16.62
N ILE A 492 4.20 -25.36 -15.49
CA ILE A 492 3.57 -24.06 -15.21
C ILE A 492 4.40 -23.34 -14.16
N ASP A 493 4.97 -22.19 -14.52
CA ASP A 493 5.75 -21.32 -13.63
C ASP A 493 5.19 -19.90 -13.71
N ILE A 494 4.56 -19.45 -12.64
CA ILE A 494 3.89 -18.14 -12.53
C ILE A 494 4.37 -17.45 -11.28
N ALA A 495 4.76 -16.18 -11.38
CA ALA A 495 5.19 -15.38 -10.22
C ALA A 495 4.65 -13.94 -10.28
N GLY A 496 4.41 -13.36 -9.10
CA GLY A 496 4.08 -11.94 -8.98
C GLY A 496 5.24 -11.04 -9.41
N SER A 497 4.94 -9.81 -9.80
CA SER A 497 5.93 -8.76 -10.17
C SER A 497 6.98 -9.20 -11.22
N ARG A 498 6.71 -10.28 -11.93
CA ARG A 498 7.64 -10.84 -12.93
C ARG A 498 7.56 -10.05 -14.22
N SER A 499 8.70 -9.68 -14.76
CA SER A 499 8.89 -9.27 -16.15
C SER A 499 9.88 -10.20 -16.86
N VAL A 500 10.17 -9.96 -18.12
CA VAL A 500 11.12 -10.77 -18.88
C VAL A 500 12.47 -10.86 -18.18
N ASP A 501 13.05 -9.74 -17.76
CA ASP A 501 14.43 -9.66 -17.23
C ASP A 501 14.51 -9.27 -15.75
N ALA A 502 13.38 -9.06 -15.06
CA ALA A 502 13.33 -8.69 -13.66
C ALA A 502 12.21 -9.39 -12.90
N SER A 503 12.35 -9.48 -11.59
CA SER A 503 11.36 -10.01 -10.66
C SER A 503 11.71 -9.61 -9.22
N ASP A 504 10.80 -9.87 -8.29
CA ASP A 504 11.05 -9.65 -6.87
C ASP A 504 12.21 -10.51 -6.33
N PRO A 505 12.92 -10.04 -5.28
CA PRO A 505 13.98 -10.80 -4.66
C PRO A 505 13.52 -12.19 -4.17
N GLY A 506 14.09 -13.24 -4.73
CA GLY A 506 13.77 -14.63 -4.39
C GLY A 506 12.84 -15.32 -5.39
N THR A 507 12.36 -14.63 -6.42
CA THR A 507 11.65 -15.21 -7.57
C THR A 507 12.52 -15.13 -8.82
N LEU A 508 12.24 -16.00 -9.80
CA LEU A 508 12.94 -15.99 -11.09
C LEU A 508 12.30 -14.95 -12.02
N SER A 509 13.12 -14.25 -12.81
CA SER A 509 12.62 -13.48 -13.96
C SER A 509 11.93 -14.41 -14.98
N GLY A 510 11.20 -13.84 -15.94
CA GLY A 510 10.59 -14.63 -17.02
C GLY A 510 11.63 -15.43 -17.77
N LEU A 511 12.77 -14.80 -18.07
CA LEU A 511 13.91 -15.40 -18.77
C LEU A 511 14.54 -16.53 -17.97
N ASP A 512 14.81 -16.31 -16.67
CA ASP A 512 15.42 -17.33 -15.82
C ASP A 512 14.48 -18.53 -15.59
N ALA A 513 13.17 -18.28 -15.46
CA ALA A 513 12.17 -19.34 -15.34
C ALA A 513 12.06 -20.18 -16.62
N ALA A 514 11.99 -19.53 -17.78
CA ALA A 514 12.00 -20.23 -19.06
C ALA A 514 13.30 -21.01 -19.28
N GLN A 515 14.45 -20.44 -18.95
CA GLN A 515 15.75 -21.12 -19.05
C GLN A 515 15.81 -22.35 -18.12
N ALA A 516 15.33 -22.25 -16.89
CA ALA A 516 15.27 -23.38 -15.96
C ALA A 516 14.40 -24.53 -16.50
N ILE A 517 13.24 -24.22 -17.11
CA ILE A 517 12.40 -25.21 -17.78
C ILE A 517 13.14 -25.82 -18.98
N ARG A 518 13.82 -25.01 -19.79
CA ARG A 518 14.63 -25.50 -20.92
C ARG A 518 15.75 -26.43 -20.46
N ASP A 519 16.47 -26.06 -19.40
CA ASP A 519 17.60 -26.82 -18.82
C ASP A 519 17.15 -28.17 -18.21
N SER A 520 15.87 -28.29 -17.82
CA SER A 520 15.27 -29.57 -17.41
C SER A 520 15.08 -30.55 -18.58
N GLY A 521 15.34 -30.10 -19.81
CA GLY A 521 15.18 -30.93 -21.02
C GLY A 521 13.82 -30.79 -21.69
N PHE A 522 13.03 -29.80 -21.34
CA PHE A 522 11.71 -29.53 -21.93
C PHE A 522 11.82 -29.31 -23.44
N LYS A 523 10.91 -29.94 -24.17
CA LYS A 523 10.62 -29.74 -25.59
C LYS A 523 9.13 -29.77 -25.81
N GLY A 524 8.58 -28.71 -26.35
CA GLY A 524 7.14 -28.58 -26.56
C GLY A 524 6.75 -27.15 -26.91
N CYS A 525 5.50 -26.82 -26.72
CA CYS A 525 5.00 -25.48 -26.97
C CYS A 525 5.14 -24.60 -25.75
N TRP A 526 5.47 -23.33 -25.97
CA TRP A 526 5.57 -22.33 -24.93
C TRP A 526 4.32 -21.45 -24.89
N VAL A 527 3.88 -21.09 -23.70
CA VAL A 527 2.89 -20.03 -23.47
C VAL A 527 3.53 -18.98 -22.60
N PHE A 528 3.74 -17.79 -23.16
CA PHE A 528 4.26 -16.64 -22.41
C PHE A 528 3.10 -15.67 -22.11
N ALA A 529 2.91 -15.36 -20.83
CA ALA A 529 1.92 -14.39 -20.36
C ALA A 529 2.64 -13.31 -19.53
N LEU A 530 3.53 -12.56 -20.19
CA LEU A 530 4.35 -11.48 -19.69
C LEU A 530 4.03 -10.25 -20.53
N ALA A 531 3.44 -9.21 -19.94
CA ALA A 531 3.02 -8.03 -20.66
C ALA A 531 2.90 -6.78 -19.77
N VAL A 532 2.12 -6.83 -18.69
CA VAL A 532 1.78 -5.63 -17.92
C VAL A 532 3.01 -5.04 -17.22
N ASN A 533 3.83 -5.87 -16.58
CA ASN A 533 5.04 -5.38 -15.92
C ASN A 533 6.09 -4.90 -16.94
N ASP A 534 6.24 -5.61 -18.06
CA ASP A 534 7.18 -5.24 -19.12
C ASP A 534 6.80 -3.94 -19.81
N SER A 535 5.51 -3.70 -20.10
CA SER A 535 5.05 -2.45 -20.69
C SER A 535 5.41 -1.24 -19.83
N GLY A 536 5.23 -1.32 -18.51
CA GLY A 536 5.62 -0.28 -17.57
C GLY A 536 7.13 -0.04 -17.52
N LEU A 537 7.94 -1.11 -17.56
CA LEU A 537 9.40 -1.00 -17.58
C LEU A 537 9.93 -0.38 -18.87
N VAL A 538 9.38 -0.76 -20.03
CA VAL A 538 9.76 -0.18 -21.33
C VAL A 538 9.39 1.30 -21.40
N ALA A 539 8.22 1.69 -20.86
CA ALA A 539 7.82 3.09 -20.79
C ALA A 539 8.72 3.92 -19.87
N ALA A 540 9.22 3.33 -18.79
CA ALA A 540 10.13 3.98 -17.85
C ALA A 540 11.57 4.12 -18.38
N ASP A 541 12.03 3.15 -19.19
CA ASP A 541 13.37 3.14 -19.81
C ASP A 541 13.29 2.83 -21.32
N PRO A 542 13.15 3.86 -22.16
CA PRO A 542 13.08 3.68 -23.62
C PRO A 542 14.35 3.08 -24.27
N SER A 543 15.45 2.90 -23.53
CA SER A 543 16.64 2.24 -24.03
C SER A 543 16.50 0.71 -24.14
N GLY A 544 15.54 0.12 -23.38
CA GLY A 544 15.14 -1.28 -23.47
C GLY A 544 13.89 -1.42 -24.35
N SER A 545 14.03 -1.80 -25.62
CA SER A 545 12.86 -1.95 -26.50
C SER A 545 12.03 -3.18 -26.14
N ALA A 546 10.70 -3.10 -26.34
CA ALA A 546 9.77 -4.23 -26.18
C ALA A 546 10.23 -5.42 -27.04
N SER A 547 10.57 -5.19 -28.30
CA SER A 547 11.05 -6.22 -29.23
C SER A 547 12.28 -6.97 -28.68
N SER A 548 13.26 -6.27 -28.09
CA SER A 548 14.43 -6.91 -27.50
C SER A 548 14.09 -7.87 -26.36
N ARG A 549 13.12 -7.55 -25.55
CA ARG A 549 12.63 -8.40 -24.44
C ARG A 549 11.90 -9.63 -24.98
N ILE A 550 11.06 -9.44 -25.99
CA ILE A 550 10.35 -10.53 -26.67
C ILE A 550 11.35 -11.48 -27.32
N ASP A 551 12.36 -10.96 -28.05
CA ASP A 551 13.41 -11.73 -28.70
C ASP A 551 14.22 -12.58 -27.71
N GLN A 552 14.48 -12.09 -26.52
CA GLN A 552 15.18 -12.86 -25.47
C GLN A 552 14.37 -14.12 -25.06
N MET A 553 13.07 -14.00 -24.90
CA MET A 553 12.20 -15.14 -24.57
C MET A 553 12.10 -16.12 -25.74
N LEU A 554 12.00 -15.62 -26.98
CA LEU A 554 12.00 -16.45 -28.19
C LEU A 554 13.34 -17.19 -28.38
N ALA A 555 14.46 -16.58 -27.99
CA ALA A 555 15.75 -17.24 -28.00
C ALA A 555 15.81 -18.46 -27.06
N VAL A 556 15.13 -18.40 -25.90
CA VAL A 556 15.02 -19.56 -25.00
C VAL A 556 14.08 -20.62 -25.60
N ALA A 557 13.01 -20.21 -26.30
CA ALA A 557 12.13 -21.14 -27.00
C ALA A 557 12.82 -21.87 -28.16
N ASP A 558 13.94 -21.36 -28.68
CA ASP A 558 14.83 -22.02 -29.66
C ASP A 558 14.08 -22.63 -30.87
N GLY A 559 13.11 -21.89 -31.42
CA GLY A 559 12.29 -22.30 -32.57
C GLY A 559 11.12 -23.26 -32.24
N ASP A 560 10.91 -23.60 -30.96
CA ASP A 560 9.68 -24.30 -30.55
C ASP A 560 8.45 -23.37 -30.68
N PRO A 561 7.25 -23.91 -30.88
CA PRO A 561 6.02 -23.10 -31.01
C PRO A 561 5.75 -22.24 -29.78
N VAL A 562 5.41 -20.97 -30.00
CA VAL A 562 5.14 -19.99 -28.93
C VAL A 562 3.74 -19.40 -29.10
N LEU A 563 2.93 -19.45 -28.05
CA LEU A 563 1.73 -18.63 -27.90
C LEU A 563 2.03 -17.53 -26.88
N TRP A 564 1.98 -16.27 -27.29
CA TRP A 564 2.11 -15.14 -26.37
C TRP A 564 0.74 -14.56 -26.08
N VAL A 565 0.36 -14.48 -24.80
CA VAL A 565 -0.87 -13.84 -24.36
C VAL A 565 -0.59 -12.35 -24.17
N ASN A 566 -1.25 -11.48 -24.95
CA ASN A 566 -1.04 -10.04 -24.85
C ASN A 566 -1.59 -9.45 -23.56
N GLY A 567 -1.24 -8.19 -23.27
CA GLY A 567 -1.62 -7.48 -22.05
C GLY A 567 -2.94 -6.75 -22.19
N SER A 568 -3.72 -6.68 -21.09
CA SER A 568 -4.88 -5.81 -20.99
C SER A 568 -5.01 -5.20 -19.59
N ILE A 569 -5.49 -3.95 -19.53
CA ILE A 569 -5.87 -3.26 -18.31
C ILE A 569 -7.17 -2.49 -18.54
N ARG A 570 -7.95 -2.28 -17.47
CA ARG A 570 -9.14 -1.43 -17.53
C ARG A 570 -8.74 0.05 -17.59
N GLU A 571 -9.39 0.86 -18.43
CA GLU A 571 -9.10 2.31 -18.61
C GLU A 571 -9.13 3.12 -17.31
N SER A 572 -9.91 2.68 -16.32
CA SER A 572 -10.02 3.30 -15.00
C SER A 572 -9.21 2.60 -13.91
N GLY A 573 -8.20 1.81 -14.29
CA GLY A 573 -7.35 1.08 -13.34
C GLY A 573 -6.55 2.02 -12.42
N THR A 574 -6.27 1.56 -11.21
CA THR A 574 -5.66 2.37 -10.15
C THR A 574 -4.17 2.13 -9.97
N LEU A 575 -3.59 1.13 -10.64
CA LEU A 575 -2.18 0.74 -10.46
C LEU A 575 -1.17 1.56 -11.28
N GLY A 576 -1.59 2.64 -11.95
CA GLY A 576 -0.67 3.54 -12.64
C GLY A 576 -0.17 3.07 -14.00
N TYR A 577 -0.52 1.86 -14.45
CA TYR A 577 -0.30 1.43 -15.82
C TYR A 577 -1.24 2.19 -16.75
N MET A 578 -0.72 2.60 -17.90
CA MET A 578 -1.50 3.35 -18.89
C MET A 578 -1.82 2.48 -20.10
N LYS A 579 -3.06 2.55 -20.57
CA LYS A 579 -3.50 1.76 -21.74
C LYS A 579 -2.63 1.98 -22.99
N PRO A 580 -2.10 3.19 -23.29
CA PRO A 580 -1.15 3.37 -24.39
C PRO A 580 0.12 2.52 -24.27
N GLU A 581 0.68 2.36 -23.06
CA GLU A 581 1.90 1.57 -22.82
C GLU A 581 1.66 0.08 -23.08
N ILE A 582 0.49 -0.43 -22.66
CA ILE A 582 0.04 -1.79 -22.99
C ILE A 582 -0.17 -1.94 -24.49
N GLY A 583 -0.76 -0.93 -25.15
CA GLY A 583 -0.92 -0.90 -26.61
C GLY A 583 0.41 -1.01 -27.34
N ASP A 584 1.40 -0.21 -26.95
CA ASP A 584 2.75 -0.22 -27.54
C ASP A 584 3.42 -1.60 -27.38
N TRP A 585 3.25 -2.25 -26.21
CA TRP A 585 3.73 -3.62 -25.98
C TRP A 585 3.01 -4.63 -26.86
N ASN A 586 1.69 -4.57 -26.95
CA ASN A 586 0.88 -5.46 -27.77
C ASN A 586 1.21 -5.30 -29.27
N GLU A 587 1.45 -4.08 -29.74
CA GLU A 587 1.91 -3.80 -31.10
C GLU A 587 3.28 -4.45 -31.37
N ALA A 588 4.23 -4.31 -30.43
CA ALA A 588 5.54 -4.94 -30.56
C ALA A 588 5.47 -6.47 -30.60
N LEU A 589 4.54 -7.10 -29.87
CA LEU A 589 4.29 -8.55 -29.97
C LEU A 589 3.86 -8.97 -31.37
N VAL A 590 2.94 -8.22 -31.99
CA VAL A 590 2.46 -8.50 -33.34
C VAL A 590 3.55 -8.25 -34.38
N GLU A 591 4.30 -7.18 -34.25
CA GLU A 591 5.45 -6.89 -35.14
C GLU A 591 6.52 -8.00 -35.07
N THR A 592 6.87 -8.45 -33.85
CA THR A 592 7.84 -9.54 -33.66
C THR A 592 7.32 -10.85 -34.23
N CYS A 593 6.05 -11.17 -34.06
CA CYS A 593 5.41 -12.37 -34.60
C CYS A 593 5.55 -12.46 -36.15
N GLN A 594 5.49 -11.32 -36.84
CA GLN A 594 5.65 -11.31 -38.30
C GLN A 594 7.03 -11.83 -38.78
N ALA A 595 8.04 -11.69 -37.92
CA ALA A 595 9.40 -12.19 -38.18
C ALA A 595 9.62 -13.63 -37.67
N HIS A 596 8.71 -14.17 -36.84
CA HIS A 596 8.83 -15.44 -36.14
C HIS A 596 7.65 -16.38 -36.47
N PRO A 597 7.74 -17.24 -37.50
CA PRO A 597 6.64 -18.11 -37.93
C PRO A 597 6.18 -19.13 -36.88
N GLU A 598 7.02 -19.44 -35.89
CA GLU A 598 6.72 -20.30 -34.75
C GLU A 598 5.86 -19.59 -33.67
N MET A 599 5.75 -18.26 -33.72
CA MET A 599 5.01 -17.45 -32.72
C MET A 599 3.55 -17.20 -33.18
N ARG A 600 2.67 -17.14 -32.20
CA ARG A 600 1.31 -16.62 -32.30
C ARG A 600 1.03 -15.73 -31.10
N VAL A 601 0.17 -14.72 -31.27
CA VAL A 601 -0.26 -13.80 -30.21
C VAL A 601 -1.73 -14.00 -29.94
N TYR A 602 -2.09 -14.39 -28.74
CA TYR A 602 -3.48 -14.43 -28.30
C TYR A 602 -3.93 -13.03 -27.92
N ASP A 603 -4.95 -12.53 -28.60
CA ASP A 603 -5.51 -11.20 -28.41
C ASP A 603 -6.47 -11.16 -27.21
N TRP A 604 -5.90 -11.25 -26.02
CA TRP A 604 -6.65 -11.17 -24.77
C TRP A 604 -7.26 -9.78 -24.54
N ASP A 605 -6.60 -8.70 -24.99
CA ASP A 605 -7.09 -7.31 -24.82
C ASP A 605 -8.42 -7.08 -25.52
N GLU A 606 -8.66 -7.72 -26.67
CA GLU A 606 -9.95 -7.65 -27.41
C GLU A 606 -11.03 -8.55 -26.79
N GLU A 607 -10.66 -9.67 -26.17
CA GLU A 607 -11.62 -10.65 -25.65
C GLU A 607 -11.98 -10.47 -24.17
N VAL A 608 -11.23 -9.68 -23.41
CA VAL A 608 -11.45 -9.47 -21.98
C VAL A 608 -12.66 -8.58 -21.72
N ASP A 609 -13.60 -9.06 -20.89
CA ASP A 609 -14.71 -8.23 -20.42
C ASP A 609 -14.23 -7.26 -19.33
N PRO A 610 -14.52 -5.95 -19.45
CA PRO A 610 -14.18 -4.97 -18.41
C PRO A 610 -14.69 -5.30 -17.00
N ASP A 611 -15.77 -6.07 -16.87
CA ASP A 611 -16.34 -6.50 -15.59
C ASP A 611 -15.55 -7.66 -14.96
N TRP A 612 -14.60 -8.24 -15.68
CA TRP A 612 -13.73 -9.29 -15.13
C TRP A 612 -12.54 -8.75 -14.36
N PHE A 613 -12.24 -7.45 -14.47
CA PHE A 613 -11.16 -6.84 -13.70
C PHE A 613 -11.56 -6.58 -12.25
N GLU A 614 -10.60 -6.77 -11.34
CA GLU A 614 -10.69 -6.27 -9.97
C GLU A 614 -10.66 -4.74 -9.94
N TYR A 615 -10.82 -4.18 -8.74
CA TYR A 615 -10.82 -2.73 -8.55
C TYR A 615 -9.53 -2.06 -9.04
N ASP A 616 -8.39 -2.75 -8.96
CA ASP A 616 -7.09 -2.25 -9.42
C ASP A 616 -6.99 -2.07 -10.94
N GLY A 617 -7.90 -2.68 -11.68
CA GLY A 617 -7.96 -2.60 -13.14
C GLY A 617 -6.86 -3.37 -13.88
N VAL A 618 -6.11 -4.23 -13.17
CA VAL A 618 -5.02 -5.06 -13.71
C VAL A 618 -5.28 -6.54 -13.45
N HIS A 619 -5.60 -6.90 -12.20
CA HIS A 619 -5.91 -8.27 -11.83
C HIS A 619 -7.38 -8.61 -12.06
N TYR A 620 -7.69 -9.90 -12.05
CA TYR A 620 -9.02 -10.36 -12.41
C TYR A 620 -9.80 -10.88 -11.22
N THR A 621 -11.11 -10.74 -11.26
CA THR A 621 -12.06 -11.41 -10.37
C THR A 621 -11.96 -12.93 -10.52
N PRO A 622 -12.48 -13.74 -9.58
CA PRO A 622 -12.55 -15.20 -9.78
C PRO A 622 -13.21 -15.61 -11.09
N THR A 623 -14.26 -14.88 -11.51
CA THR A 623 -14.88 -15.09 -12.82
C THR A 623 -13.91 -14.78 -13.96
N GLY A 624 -13.20 -13.66 -13.88
CA GLY A 624 -12.20 -13.28 -14.87
C GLY A 624 -11.07 -14.30 -14.98
N TYR A 625 -10.54 -14.79 -13.86
CA TYR A 625 -9.51 -15.85 -13.86
C TYR A 625 -10.03 -17.18 -14.45
N SER A 626 -11.26 -17.58 -14.13
CA SER A 626 -11.88 -18.78 -14.72
C SER A 626 -12.02 -18.66 -16.24
N GLN A 627 -12.46 -17.49 -16.72
CA GLN A 627 -12.58 -17.23 -18.16
C GLN A 627 -11.21 -17.13 -18.84
N ARG A 628 -10.24 -16.45 -18.22
CA ARG A 628 -8.87 -16.37 -18.75
C ARG A 628 -8.23 -17.76 -18.87
N SER A 629 -8.41 -18.64 -17.87
CA SER A 629 -7.94 -20.03 -17.93
C SER A 629 -8.56 -20.79 -19.10
N ARG A 630 -9.87 -20.66 -19.30
CA ARG A 630 -10.59 -21.30 -20.40
C ARG A 630 -10.14 -20.76 -21.76
N LEU A 631 -10.18 -19.44 -21.93
CA LEU A 631 -9.88 -18.79 -23.19
C LEU A 631 -8.41 -18.93 -23.60
N THR A 632 -7.47 -18.97 -22.63
CA THR A 632 -6.06 -19.30 -22.94
C THR A 632 -5.90 -20.71 -23.48
N ALA A 633 -6.63 -21.69 -22.92
CA ALA A 633 -6.60 -23.04 -23.44
C ALA A 633 -7.27 -23.15 -24.86
N ASP A 634 -8.38 -22.44 -25.07
CA ASP A 634 -9.05 -22.34 -26.36
C ASP A 634 -8.15 -21.66 -27.42
N ALA A 635 -7.43 -20.60 -27.03
CA ALA A 635 -6.45 -19.91 -27.86
C ALA A 635 -5.27 -20.82 -28.26
N LEU A 636 -4.82 -21.70 -27.35
CA LEU A 636 -3.78 -22.69 -27.68
C LEU A 636 -4.26 -23.68 -28.76
N VAL A 637 -5.53 -24.07 -28.75
CA VAL A 637 -6.13 -24.89 -29.82
C VAL A 637 -6.20 -24.10 -31.13
N ALA A 638 -6.63 -22.83 -31.06
CA ALA A 638 -6.73 -21.97 -32.23
C ALA A 638 -5.35 -21.71 -32.88
N ALA A 639 -4.33 -21.50 -32.07
CA ALA A 639 -2.96 -21.26 -32.51
C ALA A 639 -2.32 -22.52 -33.13
N PHE A 640 -2.53 -23.68 -32.50
CA PHE A 640 -1.86 -24.94 -32.82
C PHE A 640 -2.89 -26.10 -32.83
N PRO A 641 -3.80 -26.15 -33.82
CA PRO A 641 -4.85 -27.16 -33.85
C PRO A 641 -4.28 -28.57 -34.13
N GLY A 642 -4.86 -29.58 -33.49
CA GLY A 642 -4.36 -30.96 -33.48
C GLY A 642 -4.43 -31.67 -34.82
N ASP A 643 -5.20 -31.15 -35.77
CA ASP A 643 -5.29 -31.65 -37.15
C ASP A 643 -4.25 -31.06 -38.10
N LYS A 644 -3.41 -30.12 -37.62
CA LYS A 644 -2.34 -29.46 -38.38
C LYS A 644 -0.96 -29.75 -37.76
N PRO A 645 0.09 -29.82 -38.58
CA PRO A 645 1.46 -29.90 -38.04
C PRO A 645 1.82 -28.60 -37.31
N LEU A 646 2.63 -28.72 -36.26
CA LEU A 646 3.22 -27.57 -35.60
C LEU A 646 4.11 -26.78 -36.55
N PRO A 647 4.12 -25.43 -36.50
CA PRO A 647 4.98 -24.62 -37.33
C PRO A 647 6.45 -24.99 -37.10
N SER A 648 7.19 -25.22 -38.16
CA SER A 648 8.64 -25.43 -38.11
C SER A 648 9.32 -24.22 -38.75
N GLY A 649 10.26 -23.57 -38.07
CA GLY A 649 10.84 -22.27 -38.33
C GLY A 649 11.50 -21.98 -39.68
N GLN A 650 10.89 -22.35 -40.81
CA GLN A 650 11.44 -22.10 -42.15
C GLN A 650 10.50 -21.40 -43.18
N GLU A 651 9.27 -21.12 -42.81
CA GLU A 651 8.36 -20.36 -43.70
C GLU A 651 7.90 -19.07 -42.99
N ALA A 652 8.14 -17.92 -43.63
CA ALA A 652 7.65 -16.63 -43.14
C ALA A 652 6.13 -16.69 -42.92
N GLY A 653 5.69 -16.35 -41.73
CA GLY A 653 4.27 -16.38 -41.38
C GLY A 653 3.47 -15.35 -42.18
N ASP A 654 2.24 -15.68 -42.51
CA ASP A 654 1.27 -14.71 -43.01
C ASP A 654 0.94 -13.72 -41.88
N PRO A 655 1.05 -12.41 -42.08
CA PRO A 655 0.71 -11.41 -41.07
C PRO A 655 -0.69 -11.58 -40.46
N GLU A 656 -1.67 -12.03 -41.27
CA GLU A 656 -3.03 -12.32 -40.80
C GLU A 656 -3.11 -13.53 -39.86
N SER A 657 -2.07 -14.37 -39.81
CA SER A 657 -2.03 -15.54 -38.91
C SER A 657 -1.37 -15.27 -37.54
N CYS A 658 -0.84 -14.07 -37.31
CA CYS A 658 -0.18 -13.73 -36.06
C CYS A 658 -1.15 -13.61 -34.88
N LEU A 659 -2.26 -12.92 -35.04
CA LEU A 659 -3.29 -12.80 -34.03
C LEU A 659 -4.23 -14.00 -34.05
N VAL A 660 -4.44 -14.59 -32.90
CA VAL A 660 -5.43 -15.64 -32.67
C VAL A 660 -6.44 -15.16 -31.63
N GLY A 661 -7.72 -15.31 -31.99
CA GLY A 661 -8.86 -15.09 -31.09
C GLY A 661 -9.64 -16.39 -30.94
N THR A 662 -10.42 -16.48 -29.88
CA THR A 662 -11.31 -17.63 -29.64
C THR A 662 -12.66 -17.51 -30.38
N GLY A 663 -12.91 -16.36 -31.03
CA GLY A 663 -14.12 -16.08 -31.80
C GLY A 663 -15.38 -15.82 -30.95
N GLN A 664 -15.25 -15.54 -29.66
CA GLN A 664 -16.39 -15.38 -28.74
C GLN A 664 -17.01 -13.98 -28.71
N ASN A 665 -16.38 -12.95 -29.30
CA ASN A 665 -16.92 -11.59 -29.33
C ASN A 665 -17.72 -11.23 -30.59
N THR A 666 -18.13 -12.17 -31.41
CA THR A 666 -19.15 -11.91 -32.41
C THR A 666 -20.53 -11.96 -31.77
N THR A 667 -20.94 -10.92 -31.06
CA THR A 667 -22.36 -10.63 -30.88
C THR A 667 -22.95 -10.36 -32.28
N PRO A 668 -24.02 -11.03 -32.69
CA PRO A 668 -24.73 -10.61 -33.87
C PRO A 668 -25.39 -9.24 -33.62
N GLU A 669 -25.25 -8.30 -34.55
CA GLU A 669 -25.95 -7.03 -34.61
C GLU A 669 -27.46 -7.17 -34.35
#